data_9fec12a85cd16487f8ff83d5e5e73640
#
_entry.id   9fec12a85cd16487f8ff83d5e5e73640
#
_cell.length_a   1.000
_cell.length_b   1.000
_cell.length_c   1.000
_cell.angle_alpha   90.00
_cell.angle_beta   90.00
_cell.angle_gamma   90.00
#
_symmetry.space_group_name_H-M   'P 1'
#
loop_
_entity.id
_entity.type
_entity.pdbx_description
1 polymer ?
#
loop_
_entity_poly.entity_id
_entity_poly.type
_entity_poly.pdbx_seq_one_letter_code
_entity_poly.pdbx_strand_id
1 'polypeptide(L)'
;MYNSLPAQSIASRGLYPEREEPRLGKVEQWAASLGGRFAGLWRPRHERFRWIVEAVHSHGRSMEDWSDAKILEMSRYLRLRLRSEGYKDELVAKAFALVREAARRTLEMPHFDVQLIGGLVLLNGMVAEMETGEGKTLVATLPACTSALAGVPVHIITVNDYLAARDADWMGPIYKALGLRVGTIVHGMDPAAKRSAYQCDVTYCTNKEVTFDYLRDRIVLWDRPTAIRLQIERLYGETSRVSQLLLRGLHFAIVDEADSVLIDEARTPLIISSEVDGFHDHSVYQYVIGVAQGFVQKEDYTVSASEKSVDLTDHGRSRIRDFAWQDAGLQMNEKQQEELVRQALVALHLFSKDKHYLIKDGKIQIIDEYTGRLMADRSWERGLHQLIEIKEGCEVTKRKETKARISYQRFFRRYLKLAGMTGTAREIAGELRSIYRLKVVSIPTNRPLRRRYLPDRIYSIGDEKWEAAVKRVSDMHRQGRPVLVGTRSVEASEHLSGLMTRGGLSHRVLNARQDKEEAEIIAEAGQEGRITVATNMAGRGTDIRLGAGVVQKGGLHVMATERHEARRIDRQLFGRCGRQGDPGTSEALVSLEDELVSTYVSKPVRRVAAVALRKGDGFAARWIGKILFGSAQQSAGRLHARMRRDLLRIDEQLSDSLAFTGRME
;
A
#
# COMPACT_ATOMS: atom_id res chain seq x y z
N MET A 1 -29.70 -7.55 -14.58
CA MET A 1 -30.30 -7.45 -13.25
C MET A 1 -29.16 -7.47 -12.25
N TYR A 2 -28.83 -6.35 -11.65
CA TYR A 2 -27.85 -6.28 -10.56
C TYR A 2 -28.57 -6.64 -9.29
N ASN A 3 -28.09 -7.68 -8.57
CA ASN A 3 -28.51 -7.94 -7.20
C ASN A 3 -28.01 -6.77 -6.33
N SER A 4 -28.82 -5.74 -6.21
CA SER A 4 -28.67 -4.74 -5.15
C SER A 4 -28.93 -5.47 -3.85
N LEU A 5 -27.87 -5.78 -3.10
CA LEU A 5 -28.03 -6.22 -1.72
C LEU A 5 -28.79 -5.12 -0.97
N PRO A 6 -29.96 -5.39 -0.39
CA PRO A 6 -30.69 -4.37 0.36
C PRO A 6 -29.80 -3.87 1.49
N ALA A 7 -29.79 -2.54 1.75
CA ALA A 7 -28.96 -1.92 2.79
C ALA A 7 -29.17 -2.56 4.17
N GLN A 8 -30.39 -3.04 4.47
CA GLN A 8 -30.72 -3.77 5.68
C GLN A 8 -29.88 -5.06 5.89
N SER A 9 -29.47 -5.77 4.82
CA SER A 9 -28.62 -6.96 4.96
C SER A 9 -27.17 -6.62 5.38
N ILE A 10 -26.74 -5.38 5.20
CA ILE A 10 -25.40 -4.92 5.53
C ILE A 10 -25.34 -4.34 6.96
N ALA A 11 -26.41 -3.65 7.40
CA ALA A 11 -26.47 -2.99 8.71
C ALA A 11 -26.84 -3.91 9.89
N SER A 12 -27.44 -5.09 9.63
CA SER A 12 -28.10 -5.92 10.66
C SER A 12 -27.37 -7.20 11.09
N ARG A 13 -26.12 -7.41 10.67
CA ARG A 13 -25.38 -8.65 10.94
C ARG A 13 -24.57 -8.60 12.24
N GLY A 14 -25.28 -8.72 13.38
CA GLY A 14 -24.62 -8.96 14.66
C GLY A 14 -23.90 -7.76 15.28
N LEU A 15 -23.21 -7.98 16.40
CA LEU A 15 -22.48 -6.96 17.17
C LEU A 15 -21.14 -6.58 16.54
N TYR A 16 -20.55 -7.47 15.75
CA TYR A 16 -19.28 -7.28 15.05
C TYR A 16 -19.36 -7.88 13.64
N PRO A 17 -20.01 -7.17 12.69
CA PRO A 17 -20.22 -7.69 11.35
C PRO A 17 -18.89 -7.78 10.58
N GLU A 18 -18.61 -8.95 10.05
CA GLU A 18 -17.53 -9.21 9.11
C GLU A 18 -17.96 -10.30 8.11
N ARG A 19 -17.31 -10.34 6.96
CA ARG A 19 -17.52 -11.40 5.99
C ARG A 19 -16.78 -12.66 6.44
N GLU A 20 -17.48 -13.77 6.52
CA GLU A 20 -16.85 -15.07 6.71
C GLU A 20 -15.98 -15.40 5.49
N GLU A 21 -14.79 -15.92 5.74
CA GLU A 21 -13.91 -16.38 4.67
C GLU A 21 -14.52 -17.62 4.01
N PRO A 22 -14.81 -17.55 2.71
CA PRO A 22 -15.34 -18.74 2.03
C PRO A 22 -14.24 -19.79 1.96
N ARG A 23 -14.49 -20.97 2.51
CA ARG A 23 -13.65 -22.15 2.30
C ARG A 23 -13.81 -22.61 0.85
N LEU A 24 -12.99 -22.06 -0.03
CA LEU A 24 -13.01 -22.41 -1.45
C LEU A 24 -12.42 -23.81 -1.64
N GLY A 25 -13.18 -24.70 -2.27
CA GLY A 25 -12.65 -25.98 -2.74
C GLY A 25 -11.52 -25.79 -3.78
N LYS A 26 -10.66 -26.79 -3.92
CA LYS A 26 -9.51 -26.73 -4.88
C LYS A 26 -9.95 -26.36 -6.32
N VAL A 27 -11.13 -26.83 -6.74
CA VAL A 27 -11.71 -26.56 -8.07
C VAL A 27 -12.14 -25.09 -8.20
N GLU A 28 -12.73 -24.51 -7.15
CA GLU A 28 -13.13 -23.11 -7.12
C GLU A 28 -11.93 -22.16 -7.08
N GLN A 29 -10.88 -22.54 -6.36
CA GLN A 29 -9.60 -21.80 -6.37
C GLN A 29 -8.96 -21.82 -7.77
N TRP A 30 -8.98 -22.95 -8.44
CA TRP A 30 -8.51 -23.10 -9.82
C TRP A 30 -9.33 -22.25 -10.80
N ALA A 31 -10.67 -22.32 -10.72
CA ALA A 31 -11.57 -21.52 -11.53
C ALA A 31 -11.41 -20.01 -11.28
N ALA A 32 -11.21 -19.58 -10.02
CA ALA A 32 -10.93 -18.19 -9.66
C ALA A 32 -9.59 -17.72 -10.25
N SER A 33 -8.56 -18.58 -10.25
CA SER A 33 -7.25 -18.27 -10.84
C SER A 33 -7.28 -18.13 -12.36
N LEU A 34 -8.05 -19.00 -13.04
CA LEU A 34 -8.31 -18.90 -14.48
C LEU A 34 -9.13 -17.66 -14.83
N GLY A 35 -10.22 -17.43 -14.07
CA GLY A 35 -11.04 -16.22 -14.22
C GLY A 35 -10.25 -14.94 -14.04
N GLY A 36 -9.22 -14.94 -13.19
CA GLY A 36 -8.26 -13.84 -13.02
C GLY A 36 -7.40 -13.58 -14.27
N ARG A 37 -6.95 -14.65 -14.94
CA ARG A 37 -6.15 -14.53 -16.19
C ARG A 37 -6.95 -13.94 -17.36
N PHE A 38 -8.23 -14.25 -17.45
CA PHE A 38 -9.14 -13.72 -18.47
C PHE A 38 -9.86 -12.43 -18.05
N ALA A 39 -9.63 -11.94 -16.82
CA ALA A 39 -10.26 -10.72 -16.31
C ALA A 39 -9.99 -9.49 -17.17
N GLY A 40 -8.88 -9.47 -17.92
CA GLY A 40 -8.54 -8.41 -18.85
C GLY A 40 -9.52 -8.28 -20.03
N LEU A 41 -10.15 -9.38 -20.45
CA LEU A 41 -11.09 -9.43 -21.59
C LEU A 41 -12.52 -8.99 -21.19
N TRP A 42 -12.90 -9.07 -19.92
CA TRP A 42 -14.25 -8.82 -19.42
C TRP A 42 -14.29 -7.64 -18.44
N ARG A 43 -13.64 -6.54 -18.79
CA ARG A 43 -13.69 -5.33 -17.95
C ARG A 43 -15.02 -4.62 -18.13
N PRO A 44 -15.71 -4.26 -17.01
CA PRO A 44 -16.85 -3.38 -17.11
C PRO A 44 -16.40 -2.04 -17.72
N ARG A 45 -17.10 -1.57 -18.72
CA ARG A 45 -16.83 -0.26 -19.32
C ARG A 45 -17.52 0.82 -18.50
N HIS A 46 -16.90 1.99 -18.41
CA HIS A 46 -17.45 3.13 -17.66
C HIS A 46 -18.78 3.63 -18.22
N GLU A 47 -19.05 3.39 -19.53
CA GLU A 47 -20.32 3.76 -20.18
C GLU A 47 -21.54 3.17 -19.46
N ARG A 48 -21.41 2.00 -18.82
CA ARG A 48 -22.49 1.38 -18.05
C ARG A 48 -22.93 2.21 -16.85
N PHE A 49 -22.10 3.10 -16.38
CA PHE A 49 -22.33 3.93 -15.21
C PHE A 49 -22.68 5.38 -15.59
N ARG A 50 -22.72 5.70 -16.90
CA ARG A 50 -22.92 7.06 -17.40
C ARG A 50 -24.31 7.63 -17.07
N TRP A 51 -25.30 6.79 -16.89
CA TRP A 51 -26.66 7.18 -16.51
C TRP A 51 -26.70 8.06 -15.25
N ILE A 52 -25.74 7.86 -14.31
CA ILE A 52 -25.68 8.63 -13.05
C ILE A 52 -25.45 10.11 -13.30
N VAL A 53 -24.72 10.46 -14.36
CA VAL A 53 -24.40 11.85 -14.68
C VAL A 53 -25.69 12.62 -15.01
N GLU A 54 -26.50 12.10 -15.91
CA GLU A 54 -27.78 12.76 -16.31
C GLU A 54 -28.75 12.81 -15.13
N ALA A 55 -28.83 11.74 -14.34
CA ALA A 55 -29.71 11.68 -13.18
C ALA A 55 -29.27 12.67 -12.07
N VAL A 56 -27.97 12.81 -11.80
CA VAL A 56 -27.43 13.76 -10.83
C VAL A 56 -27.66 15.20 -11.28
N HIS A 57 -27.41 15.51 -12.55
CA HIS A 57 -27.69 16.86 -13.09
C HIS A 57 -29.17 17.22 -13.01
N SER A 58 -30.06 16.29 -13.34
CA SER A 58 -31.51 16.48 -13.24
C SER A 58 -31.95 16.86 -11.82
N HIS A 59 -31.48 16.11 -10.82
CA HIS A 59 -31.80 16.40 -9.42
C HIS A 59 -31.05 17.62 -8.87
N GLY A 60 -29.80 17.86 -9.32
CA GLY A 60 -28.95 18.93 -8.84
C GLY A 60 -29.48 20.34 -9.15
N ARG A 61 -30.07 20.54 -10.33
CA ARG A 61 -30.62 21.84 -10.74
C ARG A 61 -31.64 22.42 -9.74
N SER A 62 -32.47 21.57 -9.16
CA SER A 62 -33.45 21.99 -8.17
C SER A 62 -32.84 22.31 -6.80
N MET A 63 -31.59 21.89 -6.55
CA MET A 63 -30.92 22.04 -5.25
C MET A 63 -30.08 23.33 -5.14
N GLU A 64 -29.79 24.00 -6.27
CA GLU A 64 -28.91 25.17 -6.32
C GLU A 64 -29.42 26.32 -5.46
N ASP A 65 -30.75 26.52 -5.42
CA ASP A 65 -31.43 27.57 -4.68
C ASP A 65 -31.88 27.15 -3.27
N TRP A 66 -31.55 25.94 -2.82
CA TRP A 66 -31.99 25.49 -1.52
C TRP A 66 -31.18 26.13 -0.39
N SER A 67 -31.83 26.39 0.75
CA SER A 67 -31.15 26.77 1.98
C SER A 67 -30.38 25.58 2.57
N ASP A 68 -29.38 25.82 3.41
CA ASP A 68 -28.65 24.78 4.12
C ASP A 68 -29.59 23.94 5.02
N ALA A 69 -30.60 24.52 5.59
CA ALA A 69 -31.65 23.82 6.33
C ALA A 69 -32.38 22.80 5.45
N LYS A 70 -32.68 23.17 4.19
CA LYS A 70 -33.33 22.27 3.22
C LYS A 70 -32.41 21.14 2.75
N ILE A 71 -31.09 21.41 2.59
CA ILE A 71 -30.08 20.39 2.33
C ILE A 71 -30.06 19.37 3.47
N LEU A 72 -30.03 19.80 4.70
CA LEU A 72 -30.05 18.94 5.89
C LEU A 72 -31.37 18.15 6.02
N GLU A 73 -32.51 18.75 5.69
CA GLU A 73 -33.82 18.07 5.64
C GLU A 73 -33.81 16.95 4.60
N MET A 74 -33.32 17.23 3.39
CA MET A 74 -33.17 16.20 2.34
C MET A 74 -32.23 15.12 2.75
N SER A 75 -31.11 15.44 3.42
CA SER A 75 -30.20 14.44 3.99
C SER A 75 -30.92 13.50 4.95
N ARG A 76 -31.76 14.05 5.85
CA ARG A 76 -32.59 13.26 6.79
C ARG A 76 -33.61 12.37 6.05
N TYR A 77 -34.28 12.92 5.04
CA TYR A 77 -35.19 12.14 4.19
C TYR A 77 -34.47 10.99 3.48
N LEU A 78 -33.32 11.25 2.85
CA LEU A 78 -32.54 10.21 2.19
C LEU A 78 -32.02 9.15 3.17
N ARG A 79 -31.70 9.54 4.40
CA ARG A 79 -31.29 8.59 5.45
C ARG A 79 -32.38 7.56 5.73
N LEU A 80 -33.64 7.98 5.82
CA LEU A 80 -34.76 7.07 6.03
C LEU A 80 -34.98 6.14 4.81
N ARG A 81 -34.99 6.72 3.61
CA ARG A 81 -35.27 5.99 2.37
C ARG A 81 -34.16 5.01 2.02
N LEU A 82 -32.88 5.40 2.12
CA LEU A 82 -31.74 4.52 1.86
C LEU A 82 -31.68 3.35 2.87
N ARG A 83 -32.07 3.58 4.12
CA ARG A 83 -32.15 2.50 5.11
C ARG A 83 -33.26 1.50 4.83
N SER A 84 -34.44 1.95 4.38
CA SER A 84 -35.58 1.09 4.12
C SER A 84 -35.55 0.43 2.75
N GLU A 85 -35.08 1.13 1.71
CA GLU A 85 -35.19 0.70 0.32
C GLU A 85 -33.84 0.27 -0.31
N GLY A 86 -32.73 0.55 0.38
CA GLY A 86 -31.39 0.24 -0.13
C GLY A 86 -30.91 1.23 -1.21
N TYR A 87 -29.90 0.80 -1.96
CA TYR A 87 -29.26 1.62 -3.00
C TYR A 87 -30.01 1.53 -4.34
N LYS A 88 -31.28 2.00 -4.36
CA LYS A 88 -31.99 2.16 -5.62
C LYS A 88 -31.36 3.28 -6.44
N ASP A 89 -31.33 3.14 -7.76
CA ASP A 89 -30.67 4.07 -8.68
C ASP A 89 -31.12 5.53 -8.49
N GLU A 90 -32.43 5.75 -8.31
CA GLU A 90 -32.99 7.08 -8.05
C GLU A 90 -32.51 7.67 -6.74
N LEU A 91 -32.46 6.88 -5.66
CA LEU A 91 -32.00 7.34 -4.35
C LEU A 91 -30.50 7.63 -4.34
N VAL A 92 -29.72 6.81 -5.06
CA VAL A 92 -28.28 7.02 -5.26
C VAL A 92 -28.03 8.32 -6.04
N ALA A 93 -28.79 8.57 -7.12
CA ALA A 93 -28.67 9.78 -7.89
C ALA A 93 -29.01 11.04 -7.07
N LYS A 94 -30.09 10.99 -6.27
CA LYS A 94 -30.44 12.08 -5.34
C LYS A 94 -29.37 12.30 -4.27
N ALA A 95 -28.82 11.22 -3.71
CA ALA A 95 -27.74 11.31 -2.73
C ALA A 95 -26.47 11.92 -3.35
N PHE A 96 -26.08 11.50 -4.54
CA PHE A 96 -24.93 12.06 -5.26
C PHE A 96 -25.14 13.54 -5.62
N ALA A 97 -26.34 13.93 -6.05
CA ALA A 97 -26.67 15.33 -6.30
C ALA A 97 -26.54 16.16 -5.02
N LEU A 98 -27.03 15.65 -3.89
CA LEU A 98 -26.94 16.31 -2.60
C LEU A 98 -25.48 16.45 -2.13
N VAL A 99 -24.66 15.40 -2.26
CA VAL A 99 -23.23 15.45 -1.92
C VAL A 99 -22.47 16.43 -2.83
N ARG A 100 -22.79 16.44 -4.14
CA ARG A 100 -22.19 17.35 -5.12
C ARG A 100 -22.52 18.82 -4.76
N GLU A 101 -23.75 19.11 -4.36
CA GLU A 101 -24.17 20.44 -3.93
C GLU A 101 -23.51 20.84 -2.60
N ALA A 102 -23.43 19.94 -1.63
CA ALA A 102 -22.69 20.17 -0.39
C ALA A 102 -21.21 20.50 -0.67
N ALA A 103 -20.55 19.76 -1.58
CA ALA A 103 -19.17 20.02 -1.97
C ALA A 103 -19.01 21.38 -2.68
N ARG A 104 -19.95 21.77 -3.54
CA ARG A 104 -19.96 23.08 -4.19
C ARG A 104 -20.03 24.21 -3.16
N ARG A 105 -20.88 24.08 -2.15
CA ARG A 105 -21.08 25.13 -1.12
C ARG A 105 -19.92 25.22 -0.13
N THR A 106 -19.40 24.09 0.29
CA THR A 106 -18.42 24.05 1.39
C THR A 106 -16.98 24.17 0.94
N LEU A 107 -16.66 23.64 -0.26
CA LEU A 107 -15.31 23.61 -0.80
C LEU A 107 -15.16 24.36 -2.12
N GLU A 108 -16.25 24.89 -2.69
CA GLU A 108 -16.28 25.48 -4.04
C GLU A 108 -15.83 24.50 -5.15
N MET A 109 -15.97 23.20 -4.88
CA MET A 109 -15.48 22.12 -5.74
C MET A 109 -16.61 21.13 -6.06
N PRO A 110 -17.53 21.46 -7.01
CA PRO A 110 -18.51 20.49 -7.46
C PRO A 110 -17.84 19.33 -8.19
N HIS A 111 -18.32 18.10 -7.96
CA HIS A 111 -17.82 16.93 -8.64
C HIS A 111 -18.00 17.03 -10.17
N PHE A 112 -16.97 16.65 -10.92
CA PHE A 112 -17.03 16.48 -12.37
C PHE A 112 -17.80 15.22 -12.76
N ASP A 113 -18.28 15.16 -13.99
CA ASP A 113 -19.05 14.03 -14.52
C ASP A 113 -18.29 12.70 -14.39
N VAL A 114 -17.00 12.69 -14.71
CA VAL A 114 -16.13 11.51 -14.55
C VAL A 114 -15.98 11.08 -13.10
N GLN A 115 -16.03 12.02 -12.17
CA GLN A 115 -15.97 11.74 -10.74
C GLN A 115 -17.29 11.13 -10.22
N LEU A 116 -18.45 11.53 -10.75
CA LEU A 116 -19.73 10.88 -10.46
C LEU A 116 -19.71 9.41 -10.89
N ILE A 117 -19.17 9.11 -12.06
CA ILE A 117 -18.99 7.74 -12.54
C ILE A 117 -18.04 6.98 -11.59
N GLY A 118 -16.91 7.58 -11.21
CA GLY A 118 -15.96 7.00 -10.27
C GLY A 118 -16.60 6.67 -8.91
N GLY A 119 -17.38 7.59 -8.37
CA GLY A 119 -18.13 7.42 -7.12
C GLY A 119 -19.13 6.25 -7.19
N LEU A 120 -19.84 6.10 -8.30
CA LEU A 120 -20.77 4.99 -8.51
C LEU A 120 -20.03 3.64 -8.63
N VAL A 121 -18.88 3.61 -9.28
CA VAL A 121 -18.02 2.42 -9.34
C VAL A 121 -17.59 1.98 -7.94
N LEU A 122 -17.15 2.92 -7.10
CA LEU A 122 -16.78 2.66 -5.70
C LEU A 122 -18.01 2.19 -4.89
N LEU A 123 -19.15 2.84 -5.05
CA LEU A 123 -20.38 2.44 -4.36
C LEU A 123 -20.79 1.01 -4.71
N ASN A 124 -20.46 0.52 -5.90
CA ASN A 124 -20.69 -0.86 -6.31
C ASN A 124 -19.61 -1.87 -5.86
N GLY A 125 -18.69 -1.49 -4.99
CA GLY A 125 -17.63 -2.37 -4.49
C GLY A 125 -16.63 -2.77 -5.57
N MET A 126 -16.21 -1.83 -6.39
CA MET A 126 -15.24 -2.02 -7.48
C MET A 126 -14.04 -1.08 -7.29
N VAL A 127 -13.02 -1.27 -8.10
CA VAL A 127 -11.85 -0.37 -8.16
C VAL A 127 -12.04 0.63 -9.30
N ALA A 128 -12.03 1.92 -8.96
CA ALA A 128 -11.99 3.00 -9.92
C ALA A 128 -10.53 3.31 -10.28
N GLU A 129 -10.11 2.98 -11.52
CA GLU A 129 -8.81 3.40 -12.02
C GLU A 129 -8.95 4.82 -12.58
N MET A 130 -8.47 5.80 -11.81
CA MET A 130 -8.49 7.23 -12.12
C MET A 130 -7.06 7.75 -12.12
N GLU A 131 -6.68 8.49 -13.15
CA GLU A 131 -5.35 9.10 -13.24
C GLU A 131 -5.01 9.95 -12.01
N THR A 132 -3.73 10.11 -11.74
CA THR A 132 -3.26 10.93 -10.62
C THR A 132 -3.63 12.40 -10.88
N GLY A 133 -4.17 13.09 -9.87
CA GLY A 133 -4.63 14.49 -9.98
C GLY A 133 -6.10 14.65 -10.40
N GLU A 134 -6.86 13.58 -10.64
CA GLU A 134 -8.29 13.63 -11.00
C GLU A 134 -9.23 13.76 -9.78
N GLY A 135 -8.70 14.10 -8.61
CA GLY A 135 -9.51 14.39 -7.41
C GLY A 135 -10.12 13.15 -6.74
N LYS A 136 -9.37 12.04 -6.66
CA LYS A 136 -9.80 10.80 -6.00
C LYS A 136 -10.36 11.02 -4.59
N THR A 137 -9.73 11.87 -3.79
CA THR A 137 -10.17 12.20 -2.42
C THR A 137 -11.62 12.76 -2.41
N LEU A 138 -11.94 13.64 -3.34
CA LEU A 138 -13.29 14.19 -3.49
C LEU A 138 -14.28 13.11 -3.97
N VAL A 139 -13.87 12.25 -4.91
CA VAL A 139 -14.69 11.13 -5.40
C VAL A 139 -15.14 10.21 -4.28
N ALA A 140 -14.26 9.93 -3.31
CA ALA A 140 -14.56 9.05 -2.18
C ALA A 140 -15.73 9.56 -1.32
N THR A 141 -16.00 10.87 -1.31
CA THR A 141 -17.11 11.44 -0.52
C THR A 141 -18.47 10.98 -1.04
N LEU A 142 -18.65 10.75 -2.34
CA LEU A 142 -19.90 10.30 -2.94
C LEU A 142 -20.39 8.96 -2.37
N PRO A 143 -19.60 7.85 -2.48
CA PRO A 143 -20.00 6.56 -1.89
C PRO A 143 -19.97 6.59 -0.37
N ALA A 144 -19.07 7.37 0.26
CA ALA A 144 -18.97 7.44 1.71
C ALA A 144 -20.22 8.09 2.32
N CYS A 145 -20.63 9.27 1.84
CA CYS A 145 -21.85 9.94 2.31
C CYS A 145 -23.08 9.06 2.03
N THR A 146 -23.23 8.51 0.84
CA THR A 146 -24.38 7.68 0.48
C THR A 146 -24.50 6.46 1.39
N SER A 147 -23.38 5.79 1.68
CA SER A 147 -23.39 4.63 2.57
C SER A 147 -23.61 5.03 4.04
N ALA A 148 -23.01 6.12 4.48
CA ALA A 148 -23.23 6.65 5.82
C ALA A 148 -24.69 7.07 6.05
N LEU A 149 -25.35 7.68 5.06
CA LEU A 149 -26.78 7.97 5.08
C LEU A 149 -27.63 6.70 5.16
N ALA A 150 -27.20 5.62 4.49
CA ALA A 150 -27.85 4.32 4.63
C ALA A 150 -27.62 3.65 6.01
N GLY A 151 -26.84 4.28 6.90
CA GLY A 151 -26.51 3.73 8.22
C GLY A 151 -25.37 2.71 8.20
N VAL A 152 -24.59 2.68 7.13
CA VAL A 152 -23.43 1.80 6.96
C VAL A 152 -22.16 2.55 7.30
N PRO A 153 -21.43 2.20 8.37
CA PRO A 153 -20.14 2.79 8.68
C PRO A 153 -19.14 2.61 7.55
N VAL A 154 -18.37 3.66 7.26
CA VAL A 154 -17.40 3.65 6.18
C VAL A 154 -16.00 3.93 6.72
N HIS A 155 -15.04 3.09 6.36
CA HIS A 155 -13.62 3.35 6.56
C HIS A 155 -12.99 3.82 5.24
N ILE A 156 -12.43 5.03 5.24
CA ILE A 156 -11.61 5.53 4.14
C ILE A 156 -10.15 5.30 4.53
N ILE A 157 -9.50 4.40 3.79
CA ILE A 157 -8.20 3.87 4.17
C ILE A 157 -7.12 4.45 3.27
N THR A 158 -6.13 5.10 3.88
CA THR A 158 -5.00 5.74 3.21
C THR A 158 -3.66 5.07 3.60
N VAL A 159 -2.55 5.51 3.02
CA VAL A 159 -1.23 4.89 3.21
C VAL A 159 -0.45 5.47 4.41
N ASN A 160 -0.79 6.67 4.92
CA ASN A 160 -0.12 7.27 6.05
C ASN A 160 -1.04 8.20 6.86
N ASP A 161 -0.61 8.53 8.09
CA ASP A 161 -1.38 9.33 9.05
C ASP A 161 -1.60 10.76 8.59
N TYR A 162 -0.60 11.35 7.91
CA TYR A 162 -0.72 12.71 7.36
C TYR A 162 -1.89 12.81 6.37
N LEU A 163 -1.99 11.85 5.44
CA LEU A 163 -3.09 11.82 4.46
C LEU A 163 -4.43 11.56 5.15
N ALA A 164 -4.47 10.65 6.13
CA ALA A 164 -5.70 10.37 6.87
C ALA A 164 -6.24 11.62 7.58
N ALA A 165 -5.38 12.36 8.27
CA ALA A 165 -5.77 13.61 8.96
C ALA A 165 -6.13 14.71 7.95
N ARG A 166 -5.27 14.97 6.98
CA ARG A 166 -5.49 16.01 5.96
C ARG A 166 -6.80 15.81 5.20
N ASP A 167 -7.07 14.59 4.75
CA ASP A 167 -8.24 14.29 3.92
C ASP A 167 -9.53 14.31 4.75
N ALA A 168 -9.48 13.90 6.02
CA ALA A 168 -10.57 14.02 6.96
C ALA A 168 -10.94 15.50 7.22
N ASP A 169 -9.94 16.34 7.47
CA ASP A 169 -10.12 17.76 7.70
C ASP A 169 -10.64 18.47 6.45
N TRP A 170 -10.04 18.19 5.29
CA TRP A 170 -10.40 18.82 4.04
C TRP A 170 -11.81 18.44 3.57
N MET A 171 -12.19 17.17 3.65
CA MET A 171 -13.53 16.69 3.26
C MET A 171 -14.57 16.82 4.36
N GLY A 172 -14.15 17.07 5.60
CA GLY A 172 -14.99 17.22 6.79
C GLY A 172 -16.19 18.15 6.63
N PRO A 173 -16.04 19.33 6.01
CA PRO A 173 -17.16 20.25 5.77
C PRO A 173 -18.31 19.63 4.97
N ILE A 174 -18.03 18.76 4.00
CA ILE A 174 -19.08 18.06 3.22
C ILE A 174 -19.90 17.14 4.14
N TYR A 175 -19.24 16.33 4.96
CA TYR A 175 -19.91 15.42 5.89
C TYR A 175 -20.76 16.19 6.90
N LYS A 176 -20.20 17.27 7.46
CA LYS A 176 -20.89 18.14 8.42
C LYS A 176 -22.14 18.80 7.83
N ALA A 177 -22.07 19.29 6.59
CA ALA A 177 -23.21 19.87 5.88
C ALA A 177 -24.38 18.88 5.71
N LEU A 178 -24.07 17.58 5.64
CA LEU A 178 -25.06 16.50 5.54
C LEU A 178 -25.46 15.91 6.91
N GLY A 179 -24.98 16.48 8.02
CA GLY A 179 -25.24 15.97 9.35
C GLY A 179 -24.59 14.61 9.65
N LEU A 180 -23.49 14.31 8.99
CA LEU A 180 -22.66 13.12 9.21
C LEU A 180 -21.44 13.45 10.06
N ARG A 181 -21.03 12.50 10.91
CA ARG A 181 -19.84 12.62 11.75
C ARG A 181 -18.64 11.96 11.07
N VAL A 182 -17.51 12.64 11.11
CA VAL A 182 -16.24 12.13 10.62
C VAL A 182 -15.26 11.96 11.78
N GLY A 183 -14.53 10.86 11.80
CA GLY A 183 -13.45 10.56 12.73
C GLY A 183 -12.15 10.28 11.99
N THR A 184 -11.04 10.46 12.69
CA THR A 184 -9.70 10.20 12.16
C THR A 184 -8.95 9.31 13.14
N ILE A 185 -8.28 8.29 12.62
CA ILE A 185 -7.39 7.40 13.37
C ILE A 185 -5.97 7.61 12.87
N VAL A 186 -5.09 8.01 13.77
CA VAL A 186 -3.66 8.18 13.55
C VAL A 186 -2.87 7.41 14.60
N HIS A 187 -1.59 7.18 14.32
CA HIS A 187 -0.71 6.49 15.26
C HIS A 187 -0.61 7.21 16.62
N GLY A 188 -0.50 6.45 17.70
CA GLY A 188 -0.34 6.98 19.05
C GLY A 188 -1.63 7.41 19.75
N MET A 189 -2.81 7.30 19.14
CA MET A 189 -4.08 7.57 19.80
C MET A 189 -4.39 6.52 20.88
N ASP A 190 -4.95 7.00 22.01
CA ASP A 190 -5.42 6.12 23.07
C ASP A 190 -6.68 5.32 22.66
N PRO A 191 -6.95 4.17 23.30
CA PRO A 191 -8.09 3.31 22.92
C PRO A 191 -9.47 3.99 23.06
N ALA A 192 -9.66 4.94 23.96
CA ALA A 192 -10.93 5.63 24.15
C ALA A 192 -11.19 6.60 22.99
N ALA A 193 -10.16 7.38 22.60
CA ALA A 193 -10.21 8.26 21.44
C ALA A 193 -10.46 7.47 20.16
N LYS A 194 -9.78 6.31 19.98
CA LYS A 194 -9.99 5.42 18.83
C LYS A 194 -11.45 4.91 18.77
N ARG A 195 -12.01 4.44 19.89
CA ARG A 195 -13.42 4.02 19.94
C ARG A 195 -14.36 5.15 19.53
N SER A 196 -14.13 6.36 20.05
CA SER A 196 -14.92 7.53 19.68
C SER A 196 -14.86 7.82 18.18
N ALA A 197 -13.68 7.76 17.57
CA ALA A 197 -13.49 7.97 16.15
C ALA A 197 -14.17 6.89 15.30
N TYR A 198 -14.08 5.62 15.69
CA TYR A 198 -14.80 4.53 15.01
C TYR A 198 -16.31 4.57 15.21
N GLN A 199 -16.84 5.31 16.20
CA GLN A 199 -18.27 5.57 16.36
C GLN A 199 -18.81 6.61 15.37
N CYS A 200 -17.98 7.29 14.59
CA CYS A 200 -18.39 8.21 13.55
C CYS A 200 -18.98 7.47 12.34
N ASP A 201 -19.71 8.18 11.49
CA ASP A 201 -20.35 7.63 10.29
C ASP A 201 -19.30 7.29 9.22
N VAL A 202 -18.25 8.11 9.14
CA VAL A 202 -17.08 7.93 8.26
C VAL A 202 -15.82 8.04 9.11
N THR A 203 -14.90 7.11 8.96
CA THR A 203 -13.61 7.12 9.67
C THR A 203 -12.47 7.05 8.67
N TYR A 204 -11.59 8.06 8.69
CA TYR A 204 -10.33 8.06 7.97
C TYR A 204 -9.26 7.38 8.82
N CYS A 205 -8.53 6.44 8.24
CA CYS A 205 -7.49 5.69 8.95
C CYS A 205 -6.41 5.19 8.00
N THR A 206 -5.28 4.76 8.54
CA THR A 206 -4.30 4.04 7.74
C THR A 206 -4.61 2.55 7.69
N ASN A 207 -4.14 1.88 6.63
CA ASN A 207 -4.24 0.44 6.50
C ASN A 207 -3.58 -0.30 7.69
N LYS A 208 -2.50 0.24 8.24
CA LYS A 208 -1.80 -0.32 9.39
C LYS A 208 -2.64 -0.22 10.66
N GLU A 209 -3.09 1.00 11.00
CA GLU A 209 -3.85 1.24 12.24
C GLU A 209 -5.14 0.43 12.29
N VAL A 210 -5.94 0.45 11.21
CA VAL A 210 -7.21 -0.31 11.20
C VAL A 210 -6.99 -1.82 11.29
N THR A 211 -5.90 -2.33 10.72
CA THR A 211 -5.60 -3.77 10.81
C THR A 211 -5.07 -4.14 12.18
N PHE A 212 -4.23 -3.30 12.79
CA PHE A 212 -3.79 -3.53 14.18
C PHE A 212 -4.94 -3.41 15.17
N ASP A 213 -5.85 -2.46 14.99
CA ASP A 213 -7.03 -2.31 15.84
C ASP A 213 -7.96 -3.53 15.69
N TYR A 214 -8.09 -4.08 14.46
CA TYR A 214 -8.78 -5.34 14.23
C TYR A 214 -8.10 -6.51 14.98
N LEU A 215 -6.78 -6.63 14.93
CA LEU A 215 -6.07 -7.67 15.67
C LEU A 215 -6.23 -7.53 17.19
N ARG A 216 -6.25 -6.29 17.72
CA ARG A 216 -6.56 -6.03 19.13
C ARG A 216 -7.96 -6.50 19.50
N ASP A 217 -8.94 -6.21 18.67
CA ASP A 217 -10.32 -6.69 18.86
C ASP A 217 -10.38 -8.21 18.81
N ARG A 218 -9.61 -8.87 17.94
CA ARG A 218 -9.53 -10.34 17.89
C ARG A 218 -8.93 -10.92 19.17
N ILE A 219 -7.95 -10.29 19.77
CA ILE A 219 -7.38 -10.71 21.06
C ILE A 219 -8.44 -10.59 22.17
N VAL A 220 -9.23 -9.51 22.19
CA VAL A 220 -10.34 -9.32 23.14
C VAL A 220 -11.46 -10.35 22.93
N LEU A 221 -11.77 -10.68 21.67
CA LEU A 221 -12.78 -11.65 21.27
C LEU A 221 -12.29 -13.10 21.37
N TRP A 222 -11.16 -13.36 22.00
CA TRP A 222 -10.64 -14.71 22.25
C TRP A 222 -11.78 -15.73 22.42
N ASP A 223 -11.73 -16.90 21.80
CA ASP A 223 -12.78 -17.94 21.82
C ASP A 223 -13.98 -17.79 20.87
N ARG A 224 -13.98 -16.88 19.91
CA ARG A 224 -15.12 -16.64 19.01
C ARG A 224 -16.48 -16.80 19.71
N PRO A 225 -16.79 -15.95 20.69
CA PRO A 225 -18.06 -16.08 21.37
C PRO A 225 -19.19 -15.99 20.34
N THR A 226 -20.20 -16.85 20.49
CA THR A 226 -21.39 -16.75 19.66
C THR A 226 -22.01 -15.36 19.81
N ALA A 227 -22.68 -14.88 18.75
CA ALA A 227 -23.36 -13.57 18.81
C ALA A 227 -24.31 -13.46 20.01
N ILE A 228 -24.94 -14.58 20.38
CA ILE A 228 -25.80 -14.69 21.59
C ILE A 228 -25.01 -14.45 22.85
N ARG A 229 -23.83 -15.07 23.00
CA ARG A 229 -22.98 -14.90 24.19
C ARG A 229 -22.52 -13.45 24.33
N LEU A 230 -22.11 -12.80 23.25
CA LEU A 230 -21.75 -11.39 23.25
C LEU A 230 -22.93 -10.47 23.59
N GLN A 231 -24.15 -10.81 23.14
CA GLN A 231 -25.36 -10.08 23.52
C GLN A 231 -25.66 -10.21 25.01
N ILE A 232 -25.51 -11.41 25.58
CA ILE A 232 -25.69 -11.66 27.01
C ILE A 232 -24.62 -10.89 27.82
N GLU A 233 -23.36 -10.95 27.41
CA GLU A 233 -22.28 -10.20 28.06
C GLU A 233 -22.51 -8.69 28.07
N ARG A 234 -23.16 -8.16 27.01
CA ARG A 234 -23.52 -6.72 26.96
C ARG A 234 -24.47 -6.29 28.08
N LEU A 235 -25.26 -7.21 28.64
CA LEU A 235 -26.13 -6.92 29.76
C LEU A 235 -25.36 -6.65 31.07
N TYR A 236 -24.09 -7.11 31.16
CA TYR A 236 -23.20 -6.86 32.29
C TYR A 236 -22.50 -5.49 32.25
N GLY A 237 -22.87 -4.58 31.30
CA GLY A 237 -22.41 -3.19 31.25
C GLY A 237 -20.97 -3.03 30.78
N GLU A 238 -20.23 -2.11 31.38
CA GLU A 238 -18.89 -1.68 30.97
C GLU A 238 -17.82 -2.76 31.02
N THR A 239 -18.02 -3.83 31.77
CA THR A 239 -17.10 -4.96 31.87
C THR A 239 -17.25 -5.97 30.72
N SER A 240 -18.21 -5.76 29.83
CA SER A 240 -18.42 -6.64 28.68
C SER A 240 -17.28 -6.52 27.66
N ARG A 241 -16.90 -7.64 27.01
CA ARG A 241 -15.92 -7.62 25.93
C ARG A 241 -16.29 -6.65 24.80
N VAL A 242 -17.58 -6.51 24.53
CA VAL A 242 -18.12 -5.61 23.50
C VAL A 242 -17.77 -4.14 23.76
N SER A 243 -17.73 -3.70 25.04
CA SER A 243 -17.36 -2.32 25.41
C SER A 243 -15.86 -2.06 25.23
N GLN A 244 -15.03 -3.10 25.20
CA GLN A 244 -13.59 -3.01 25.00
C GLN A 244 -13.19 -2.99 23.53
N LEU A 245 -14.08 -3.38 22.60
CA LEU A 245 -13.81 -3.38 21.17
C LEU A 245 -13.57 -1.95 20.65
N LEU A 246 -12.63 -1.84 19.72
CA LEU A 246 -12.31 -0.59 19.04
C LEU A 246 -13.23 -0.38 17.84
N LEU A 247 -13.35 -1.38 16.97
CA LEU A 247 -14.12 -1.34 15.73
C LEU A 247 -15.59 -1.73 15.98
N ARG A 248 -16.47 -1.23 15.12
CA ARG A 248 -17.89 -1.66 15.05
C ARG A 248 -18.11 -2.81 14.06
N GLY A 249 -17.04 -3.53 13.69
CA GLY A 249 -17.03 -4.49 12.60
C GLY A 249 -16.52 -3.91 11.28
N LEU A 250 -16.46 -4.73 10.24
CA LEU A 250 -15.88 -4.44 8.95
C LEU A 250 -16.95 -4.27 7.87
N HIS A 251 -17.63 -3.11 7.84
CA HIS A 251 -18.77 -2.86 6.96
C HIS A 251 -18.34 -2.50 5.55
N PHE A 252 -17.87 -1.28 5.33
CA PHE A 252 -17.46 -0.80 4.02
C PHE A 252 -16.10 -0.12 4.08
N ALA A 253 -15.14 -0.62 3.30
CA ALA A 253 -13.84 0.04 3.11
C ALA A 253 -13.73 0.64 1.71
N ILE A 254 -13.30 1.90 1.65
CA ILE A 254 -12.86 2.59 0.45
C ILE A 254 -11.35 2.80 0.58
N VAL A 255 -10.56 2.07 -0.20
CA VAL A 255 -9.10 2.10 -0.12
C VAL A 255 -8.57 3.11 -1.13
N ASP A 256 -7.95 4.20 -0.65
CA ASP A 256 -7.19 5.12 -1.50
C ASP A 256 -5.80 4.52 -1.77
N GLU A 257 -5.29 4.78 -2.96
CA GLU A 257 -4.06 4.16 -3.47
C GLU A 257 -4.09 2.61 -3.31
N ALA A 258 -5.19 2.00 -3.80
CA ALA A 258 -5.50 0.58 -3.62
C ALA A 258 -4.40 -0.38 -4.11
N ASP A 259 -3.60 0.01 -5.09
CA ASP A 259 -2.46 -0.77 -5.57
C ASP A 259 -1.32 -0.83 -4.55
N SER A 260 -1.12 0.22 -3.75
CA SER A 260 -0.15 0.17 -2.66
C SER A 260 -0.63 -0.70 -1.51
N VAL A 261 -1.81 -0.39 -1.02
CA VAL A 261 -2.36 -1.06 0.18
C VAL A 261 -2.63 -2.53 -0.09
N LEU A 262 -3.31 -2.86 -1.20
CA LEU A 262 -3.77 -4.22 -1.47
C LEU A 262 -2.70 -5.10 -2.15
N ILE A 263 -1.65 -4.51 -2.74
CA ILE A 263 -0.65 -5.26 -3.49
C ILE A 263 0.76 -5.06 -2.92
N ASP A 264 1.24 -3.81 -2.81
CA ASP A 264 2.64 -3.58 -2.42
C ASP A 264 2.89 -3.92 -0.96
N GLU A 265 2.07 -3.42 -0.06
CA GLU A 265 2.19 -3.67 1.36
C GLU A 265 1.69 -5.07 1.77
N ALA A 266 0.94 -5.75 0.88
CA ALA A 266 0.41 -7.09 1.12
C ALA A 266 1.46 -8.22 0.95
N ARG A 267 2.74 -7.94 1.20
CA ARG A 267 3.86 -8.90 1.14
C ARG A 267 4.27 -9.42 2.51
N THR A 268 3.92 -8.72 3.57
CA THR A 268 4.23 -9.09 4.95
C THR A 268 2.95 -9.12 5.78
N PRO A 269 2.80 -10.07 6.70
CA PRO A 269 1.68 -10.09 7.63
C PRO A 269 1.86 -9.01 8.69
N LEU A 270 0.75 -8.63 9.33
CA LEU A 270 0.75 -7.83 10.54
C LEU A 270 0.68 -8.74 11.75
N ILE A 271 1.47 -8.45 12.77
CA ILE A 271 1.68 -9.31 13.91
C ILE A 271 1.62 -8.47 15.18
N ILE A 272 0.84 -8.90 16.15
CA ILE A 272 0.91 -8.42 17.52
C ILE A 272 1.64 -9.47 18.35
N SER A 273 2.75 -9.07 18.97
CA SER A 273 3.54 -9.91 19.84
C SER A 273 3.55 -9.35 21.26
N SER A 274 3.62 -10.22 22.24
CA SER A 274 3.94 -9.86 23.62
C SER A 274 5.33 -10.35 24.00
N GLU A 275 6.01 -9.64 24.87
CA GLU A 275 7.24 -10.11 25.47
C GLU A 275 6.92 -11.28 26.40
N VAL A 276 7.71 -12.33 26.29
CA VAL A 276 7.63 -13.49 27.18
C VAL A 276 8.97 -13.58 27.89
N ASP A 277 8.90 -13.63 29.22
CA ASP A 277 10.06 -13.96 30.04
C ASP A 277 10.35 -15.44 29.82
N GLY A 278 11.30 -15.76 28.98
CA GLY A 278 11.61 -17.13 28.57
C GLY A 278 13.10 -17.39 28.53
N PHE A 279 13.46 -18.61 28.79
CA PHE A 279 14.76 -19.24 29.03
C PHE A 279 15.84 -19.07 27.94
N HIS A 280 15.76 -18.09 27.04
CA HIS A 280 16.82 -17.88 26.07
C HIS A 280 17.65 -16.68 26.45
N ASP A 281 18.59 -16.93 27.36
CA ASP A 281 19.67 -16.01 27.73
C ASP A 281 20.51 -15.64 26.49
N HIS A 282 21.11 -14.48 26.54
CA HIS A 282 22.14 -14.00 25.60
C HIS A 282 23.14 -15.12 25.20
N SER A 283 23.50 -16.01 26.17
CA SER A 283 24.37 -17.17 25.99
C SER A 283 23.91 -18.13 24.89
N VAL A 284 22.60 -18.37 24.76
CA VAL A 284 22.02 -19.28 23.74
C VAL A 284 22.25 -18.77 22.33
N TYR A 285 21.89 -17.51 22.10
CA TYR A 285 22.06 -16.91 20.76
C TYR A 285 23.53 -16.75 20.41
N GLN A 286 24.37 -16.44 21.40
CA GLN A 286 25.82 -16.37 21.20
C GLN A 286 26.42 -17.73 20.85
N TYR A 287 25.99 -18.81 21.52
CA TYR A 287 26.38 -20.18 21.21
C TYR A 287 25.97 -20.55 19.77
N VAL A 288 24.71 -20.29 19.40
CA VAL A 288 24.18 -20.61 18.07
C VAL A 288 24.92 -19.84 16.95
N ILE A 289 25.25 -18.56 17.16
CA ILE A 289 26.07 -17.80 16.22
C ILE A 289 27.46 -18.43 16.07
N GLY A 290 28.08 -18.85 17.18
CA GLY A 290 29.37 -19.55 17.16
C GLY A 290 29.32 -20.86 16.37
N VAL A 291 28.27 -21.66 16.57
CA VAL A 291 28.03 -22.89 15.77
C VAL A 291 27.88 -22.56 14.28
N ALA A 292 27.06 -21.56 13.95
CA ALA A 292 26.80 -21.16 12.56
C ALA A 292 28.05 -20.62 11.84
N GLN A 293 28.92 -19.90 12.55
CA GLN A 293 30.21 -19.41 12.00
C GLN A 293 31.17 -20.55 11.60
N GLY A 294 31.05 -21.71 12.24
CA GLY A 294 31.83 -22.91 11.90
C GLY A 294 31.32 -23.69 10.69
N PHE A 295 30.18 -23.29 10.08
CA PHE A 295 29.58 -24.00 8.96
C PHE A 295 30.16 -23.54 7.63
N VAL A 296 30.33 -24.49 6.69
CA VAL A 296 30.92 -24.25 5.37
C VAL A 296 29.85 -24.22 4.30
N GLN A 297 29.84 -23.15 3.51
CA GLN A 297 28.88 -22.97 2.41
C GLN A 297 29.14 -24.05 1.32
N LYS A 298 28.07 -24.61 0.79
CA LYS A 298 28.00 -25.74 -0.17
C LYS A 298 28.19 -27.13 0.45
N GLU A 299 28.81 -27.27 1.60
CA GLU A 299 28.92 -28.53 2.34
C GLU A 299 27.78 -28.66 3.35
N ASP A 300 27.66 -27.69 4.27
CA ASP A 300 26.69 -27.72 5.34
C ASP A 300 25.39 -27.01 4.98
N TYR A 301 25.46 -25.99 4.14
CA TYR A 301 24.30 -25.20 3.74
C TYR A 301 24.46 -24.56 2.35
N THR A 302 23.32 -24.17 1.77
CA THR A 302 23.22 -23.39 0.53
C THR A 302 22.47 -22.09 0.77
N VAL A 303 22.92 -21.01 0.12
CA VAL A 303 22.31 -19.67 0.23
C VAL A 303 21.60 -19.33 -1.05
N SER A 304 20.30 -19.02 -0.97
CA SER A 304 19.51 -18.45 -2.07
C SER A 304 19.29 -16.98 -1.82
N ALA A 305 20.10 -16.13 -2.46
CA ALA A 305 19.97 -14.67 -2.33
C ALA A 305 18.65 -14.15 -2.91
N SER A 306 18.11 -14.82 -3.95
CA SER A 306 16.84 -14.43 -4.59
C SER A 306 15.61 -14.74 -3.73
N GLU A 307 15.69 -15.79 -2.92
CA GLU A 307 14.61 -16.24 -2.03
C GLU A 307 14.84 -15.78 -0.57
N LYS A 308 15.97 -15.14 -0.30
CA LYS A 308 16.42 -14.74 1.04
C LYS A 308 16.33 -15.91 2.04
N SER A 309 16.73 -17.08 1.62
CA SER A 309 16.68 -18.30 2.40
C SER A 309 18.03 -19.00 2.46
N VAL A 310 18.22 -19.76 3.52
CA VAL A 310 19.33 -20.69 3.70
C VAL A 310 18.74 -22.07 3.90
N ASP A 311 19.20 -23.04 3.11
CA ASP A 311 18.81 -24.44 3.22
C ASP A 311 19.97 -25.27 3.74
N LEU A 312 19.72 -26.03 4.81
CA LEU A 312 20.71 -26.96 5.38
C LEU A 312 20.78 -28.22 4.51
N THR A 313 22.00 -28.68 4.25
CA THR A 313 22.24 -29.99 3.62
C THR A 313 22.07 -31.11 4.66
N ASP A 314 22.02 -32.38 4.21
CA ASP A 314 21.95 -33.50 5.14
C ASP A 314 23.24 -33.60 6.00
N HIS A 315 24.37 -33.18 5.47
CA HIS A 315 25.64 -33.08 6.20
C HIS A 315 25.53 -32.00 7.29
N GLY A 316 25.01 -30.81 6.99
CA GLY A 316 24.83 -29.78 7.96
C GLY A 316 23.84 -30.15 9.08
N ARG A 317 22.76 -30.87 8.73
CA ARG A 317 21.83 -31.43 9.75
C ARG A 317 22.50 -32.46 10.65
N SER A 318 23.33 -33.31 10.10
CA SER A 318 24.09 -34.27 10.90
C SER A 318 25.02 -33.57 11.87
N ARG A 319 25.76 -32.55 11.41
CA ARG A 319 26.64 -31.76 12.26
C ARG A 319 25.89 -31.07 13.40
N ILE A 320 24.66 -30.56 13.17
CA ILE A 320 23.84 -29.93 14.21
C ILE A 320 23.56 -30.93 15.34
N ARG A 321 23.33 -32.20 15.05
CA ARG A 321 23.10 -33.26 16.03
C ARG A 321 24.31 -33.56 16.89
N ASP A 322 25.51 -33.44 16.29
CA ASP A 322 26.77 -33.75 16.96
C ASP A 322 27.22 -32.64 17.95
N PHE A 323 26.59 -31.49 17.93
CA PHE A 323 26.89 -30.40 18.87
C PHE A 323 26.31 -30.69 20.27
N ALA A 324 27.06 -30.30 21.32
CA ALA A 324 26.71 -30.51 22.72
C ALA A 324 25.69 -29.49 23.23
N TRP A 325 24.44 -29.55 22.73
CA TRP A 325 23.36 -28.65 23.17
C TRP A 325 23.01 -28.73 24.64
N GLN A 326 23.16 -29.92 25.22
CA GLN A 326 22.89 -30.16 26.66
C GLN A 326 23.94 -29.49 27.57
N ASP A 327 25.20 -29.43 27.15
CA ASP A 327 26.26 -28.75 27.89
C ASP A 327 26.07 -27.21 27.90
N ALA A 328 25.39 -26.69 26.93
CA ALA A 328 24.97 -25.28 26.87
C ALA A 328 23.68 -24.99 27.64
N GLY A 329 23.15 -25.97 28.39
CA GLY A 329 21.92 -25.83 29.18
C GLY A 329 20.63 -25.79 28.32
N LEU A 330 20.70 -26.26 27.06
CA LEU A 330 19.63 -26.11 26.08
C LEU A 330 18.84 -27.40 25.90
N GLN A 331 17.63 -27.44 26.48
CA GLN A 331 16.66 -28.50 26.20
C GLN A 331 15.82 -28.14 24.98
N MET A 332 16.33 -28.39 23.77
CA MET A 332 15.65 -28.17 22.51
C MET A 332 15.54 -29.46 21.71
N ASN A 333 14.42 -29.62 20.99
CA ASN A 333 14.30 -30.70 20.02
C ASN A 333 15.10 -30.39 18.73
N GLU A 334 15.43 -31.42 17.98
CA GLU A 334 16.26 -31.32 16.75
C GLU A 334 15.74 -30.26 15.77
N LYS A 335 14.42 -30.16 15.57
CA LYS A 335 13.82 -29.16 14.66
C LYS A 335 14.03 -27.73 15.15
N GLN A 336 14.02 -27.50 16.46
CA GLN A 336 14.29 -26.18 17.02
C GLN A 336 15.76 -25.79 16.87
N GLN A 337 16.67 -26.74 17.05
CA GLN A 337 18.10 -26.57 16.84
C GLN A 337 18.41 -26.23 15.38
N GLU A 338 17.89 -27.03 14.42
CA GLU A 338 18.02 -26.78 12.98
C GLU A 338 17.48 -25.39 12.59
N GLU A 339 16.31 -24.99 13.11
CA GLU A 339 15.72 -23.70 12.83
C GLU A 339 16.57 -22.54 13.34
N LEU A 340 17.10 -22.63 14.58
CA LEU A 340 17.96 -21.59 15.14
C LEU A 340 19.27 -21.44 14.39
N VAL A 341 19.95 -22.55 14.04
CA VAL A 341 21.19 -22.51 13.24
C VAL A 341 20.90 -21.95 11.84
N ARG A 342 19.78 -22.31 11.24
CA ARG A 342 19.35 -21.75 9.97
C ARG A 342 19.13 -20.25 10.06
N GLN A 343 18.46 -19.75 11.11
CA GLN A 343 18.27 -18.32 11.32
C GLN A 343 19.60 -17.60 11.59
N ALA A 344 20.54 -18.22 12.25
CA ALA A 344 21.87 -17.64 12.46
C ALA A 344 22.65 -17.50 11.14
N LEU A 345 22.61 -18.53 10.27
CA LEU A 345 23.18 -18.44 8.94
C LEU A 345 22.50 -17.36 8.08
N VAL A 346 21.18 -17.21 8.19
CA VAL A 346 20.43 -16.13 7.56
C VAL A 346 20.90 -14.76 8.07
N ALA A 347 21.05 -14.59 9.39
CA ALA A 347 21.56 -13.36 10.01
C ALA A 347 22.97 -13.00 9.53
N LEU A 348 23.85 -14.01 9.43
CA LEU A 348 25.24 -13.81 9.03
C LEU A 348 25.40 -13.45 7.55
N HIS A 349 24.64 -14.11 6.65
CA HIS A 349 24.90 -14.04 5.21
C HIS A 349 23.90 -13.19 4.41
N LEU A 350 22.67 -13.00 4.90
CA LEU A 350 21.61 -12.35 4.14
C LEU A 350 21.22 -10.97 4.70
N PHE A 351 21.56 -10.68 5.94
CA PHE A 351 21.24 -9.40 6.57
C PHE A 351 22.49 -8.55 6.79
N SER A 352 22.52 -7.35 6.19
CA SER A 352 23.65 -6.42 6.25
C SER A 352 23.20 -5.09 6.88
N LYS A 353 24.07 -4.53 7.70
CA LYS A 353 23.93 -3.18 8.25
C LYS A 353 23.81 -2.16 7.11
N ASP A 354 23.10 -1.07 7.35
CA ASP A 354 22.83 0.05 6.46
C ASP A 354 21.96 -0.31 5.22
N LYS A 355 21.72 -1.58 4.98
CA LYS A 355 20.83 -2.06 3.92
C LYS A 355 19.50 -2.61 4.46
N HIS A 356 19.55 -3.44 5.49
CA HIS A 356 18.38 -4.11 6.06
C HIS A 356 18.01 -3.56 7.45
N TYR A 357 18.98 -2.98 8.16
CA TYR A 357 18.83 -2.40 9.48
C TYR A 357 19.87 -1.33 9.77
N LEU A 358 19.56 -0.44 10.71
CA LEU A 358 20.48 0.50 11.32
C LEU A 358 20.61 0.22 12.81
N ILE A 359 21.75 0.60 13.37
CA ILE A 359 21.94 0.62 14.82
C ILE A 359 21.71 2.05 15.29
N LYS A 360 20.68 2.25 16.11
CA LYS A 360 20.36 3.54 16.71
C LYS A 360 20.12 3.37 18.20
N ASP A 361 20.80 4.15 19.01
CA ASP A 361 20.71 4.10 20.48
C ASP A 361 20.98 2.68 21.05
N GLY A 362 21.95 1.95 20.45
CA GLY A 362 22.33 0.59 20.83
C GLY A 362 21.31 -0.50 20.46
N LYS A 363 20.26 -0.16 19.68
CA LYS A 363 19.20 -1.07 19.25
C LYS A 363 19.16 -1.23 17.74
N ILE A 364 18.84 -2.43 17.28
CA ILE A 364 18.60 -2.72 15.87
C ILE A 364 17.25 -2.14 15.46
N GLN A 365 17.24 -1.31 14.42
CA GLN A 365 16.02 -0.80 13.77
C GLN A 365 15.98 -1.27 12.32
N ILE A 366 14.86 -1.89 11.96
CA ILE A 366 14.65 -2.46 10.63
C ILE A 366 14.45 -1.33 9.61
N ILE A 367 15.11 -1.45 8.45
CA ILE A 367 14.86 -0.61 7.29
C ILE A 367 13.86 -1.35 6.39
N ASP A 368 12.75 -0.72 6.06
CA ASP A 368 11.85 -1.24 5.04
C ASP A 368 12.51 -1.12 3.65
N GLU A 369 12.78 -2.24 3.03
CA GLU A 369 13.50 -2.31 1.75
C GLU A 369 12.79 -1.59 0.60
N TYR A 370 11.47 -1.36 0.71
CA TYR A 370 10.67 -0.72 -0.33
C TYR A 370 10.52 0.78 -0.12
N THR A 371 10.38 1.19 1.13
CA THR A 371 10.15 2.60 1.48
C THR A 371 11.42 3.31 1.95
N GLY A 372 12.47 2.56 2.31
CA GLY A 372 13.68 3.08 2.96
C GLY A 372 13.44 3.63 4.37
N ARG A 373 12.22 3.45 4.93
CA ARG A 373 11.83 3.98 6.24
C ARG A 373 12.30 3.08 7.37
N LEU A 374 12.71 3.72 8.47
CA LEU A 374 13.01 3.01 9.71
C LEU A 374 11.70 2.54 10.36
N MET A 375 11.69 1.28 10.77
CA MET A 375 10.57 0.64 11.46
C MET A 375 10.98 0.28 12.88
N ALA A 376 10.89 1.25 13.78
CA ALA A 376 11.33 1.10 15.17
C ALA A 376 10.53 0.04 15.95
N ASP A 377 9.26 -0.17 15.59
CA ASP A 377 8.35 -1.07 16.31
C ASP A 377 8.32 -2.49 15.74
N ARG A 378 9.09 -2.77 14.67
CA ARG A 378 9.18 -4.10 14.07
C ARG A 378 10.37 -4.88 14.56
N SER A 379 10.20 -6.19 14.70
CA SER A 379 11.27 -7.16 14.96
C SER A 379 11.11 -8.35 14.02
N TRP A 380 12.23 -8.99 13.66
CA TRP A 380 12.19 -10.27 12.94
C TRP A 380 11.77 -11.39 13.87
N GLU A 381 11.05 -12.35 13.33
CA GLU A 381 10.53 -13.51 14.07
C GLU A 381 11.59 -14.61 14.24
N ARG A 382 11.22 -15.63 15.05
CA ARG A 382 11.95 -16.90 15.23
C ARG A 382 13.39 -16.75 15.72
N GLY A 383 13.67 -15.70 16.50
CA GLY A 383 15.00 -15.46 17.05
C GLY A 383 15.97 -14.72 16.11
N LEU A 384 15.57 -14.45 14.84
CA LEU A 384 16.43 -13.75 13.90
C LEU A 384 16.83 -12.35 14.38
N HIS A 385 15.93 -11.63 15.05
CA HIS A 385 16.22 -10.29 15.58
C HIS A 385 17.33 -10.37 16.63
N GLN A 386 17.21 -11.28 17.60
CA GLN A 386 18.19 -11.51 18.66
C GLN A 386 19.55 -11.96 18.09
N LEU A 387 19.52 -12.82 17.04
CA LEU A 387 20.76 -13.25 16.38
C LEU A 387 21.46 -12.08 15.65
N ILE A 388 20.72 -11.13 15.08
CA ILE A 388 21.31 -9.93 14.49
C ILE A 388 21.83 -8.98 15.58
N GLU A 389 21.13 -8.86 16.72
CA GLU A 389 21.60 -8.08 17.87
C GLU A 389 22.93 -8.64 18.39
N ILE A 390 23.07 -9.96 18.53
CA ILE A 390 24.35 -10.61 18.91
C ILE A 390 25.42 -10.37 17.84
N LYS A 391 25.08 -10.55 16.57
CA LYS A 391 26.02 -10.31 15.45
C LYS A 391 26.64 -8.91 15.49
N GLU A 392 25.83 -7.92 15.88
CA GLU A 392 26.26 -6.50 15.92
C GLU A 392 26.70 -6.06 17.32
N GLY A 393 26.71 -6.94 18.31
CA GLY A 393 27.12 -6.63 19.68
C GLY A 393 26.14 -5.69 20.39
N CYS A 394 24.87 -5.69 20.02
CA CYS A 394 23.81 -4.93 20.66
C CYS A 394 23.23 -5.67 21.86
N GLU A 395 22.52 -4.95 22.75
CA GLU A 395 21.75 -5.56 23.83
C GLU A 395 20.63 -6.43 23.27
N VAL A 396 20.52 -7.68 23.76
CA VAL A 396 19.54 -8.64 23.25
C VAL A 396 18.16 -8.32 23.82
N THR A 397 17.21 -8.10 22.93
CA THR A 397 15.82 -7.85 23.32
C THR A 397 15.10 -9.14 23.71
N LYS A 398 14.10 -9.03 24.59
CA LYS A 398 13.28 -10.16 25.03
C LYS A 398 12.59 -10.84 23.85
N ARG A 399 12.44 -12.16 23.93
CA ARG A 399 11.70 -12.92 22.93
C ARG A 399 10.25 -12.46 22.87
N LYS A 400 9.75 -12.24 21.65
CA LYS A 400 8.35 -11.89 21.42
C LYS A 400 7.56 -13.11 20.97
N GLU A 401 6.46 -13.40 21.67
CA GLU A 401 5.50 -14.42 21.27
C GLU A 401 4.36 -13.78 20.47
N THR A 402 4.02 -14.36 19.34
CA THR A 402 2.91 -13.88 18.49
C THR A 402 1.57 -14.16 19.16
N LYS A 403 0.82 -13.11 19.50
CA LYS A 403 -0.53 -13.20 20.06
C LYS A 403 -1.61 -13.20 18.99
N ALA A 404 -1.43 -12.41 17.93
CA ALA A 404 -2.33 -12.36 16.80
C ALA A 404 -1.57 -12.02 15.53
N ARG A 405 -2.01 -12.56 14.39
CA ARG A 405 -1.38 -12.35 13.09
C ARG A 405 -2.45 -12.37 12.00
N ILE A 406 -2.31 -11.50 11.01
CA ILE A 406 -3.16 -11.52 9.80
C ILE A 406 -2.40 -10.92 8.61
N SER A 407 -2.59 -11.47 7.42
CA SER A 407 -2.17 -10.83 6.18
C SER A 407 -3.18 -9.75 5.75
N TYR A 408 -2.71 -8.71 5.05
CA TYR A 408 -3.61 -7.70 4.49
C TYR A 408 -4.66 -8.33 3.56
N GLN A 409 -4.27 -9.38 2.80
CA GLN A 409 -5.18 -10.08 1.90
C GLN A 409 -6.39 -10.65 2.67
N ARG A 410 -6.16 -11.32 3.79
CA ARG A 410 -7.23 -11.88 4.62
C ARG A 410 -8.03 -10.78 5.31
N PHE A 411 -7.37 -9.78 5.87
CA PHE A 411 -8.04 -8.68 6.54
C PHE A 411 -9.03 -7.95 5.62
N PHE A 412 -8.60 -7.50 4.43
CA PHE A 412 -9.47 -6.78 3.52
C PHE A 412 -10.60 -7.63 2.92
N ARG A 413 -10.42 -8.94 2.81
CA ARG A 413 -11.49 -9.87 2.39
C ARG A 413 -12.62 -9.98 3.42
N ARG A 414 -12.38 -9.61 4.67
CA ARG A 414 -13.39 -9.65 5.75
C ARG A 414 -14.35 -8.46 5.72
N TYR A 415 -14.06 -7.41 4.99
CA TYR A 415 -15.05 -6.35 4.79
C TYR A 415 -16.28 -6.88 4.05
N LEU A 416 -17.49 -6.51 4.54
CA LEU A 416 -18.74 -6.84 3.87
C LEU A 416 -18.77 -6.24 2.47
N LYS A 417 -18.22 -5.02 2.32
CA LYS A 417 -18.04 -4.32 1.07
C LYS A 417 -16.65 -3.71 0.99
N LEU A 418 -15.94 -3.96 -0.09
CA LEU A 418 -14.62 -3.41 -0.36
C LEU A 418 -14.64 -2.69 -1.70
N ALA A 419 -14.08 -1.49 -1.74
CA ALA A 419 -13.83 -0.72 -2.95
C ALA A 419 -12.45 -0.09 -2.88
N GLY A 420 -11.93 0.37 -4.01
CA GLY A 420 -10.65 1.04 -4.03
C GLY A 420 -10.50 1.99 -5.22
N MET A 421 -9.57 2.91 -5.11
CA MET A 421 -9.21 3.84 -6.17
C MET A 421 -7.69 3.95 -6.30
N THR A 422 -7.22 4.04 -7.53
CA THR A 422 -5.80 4.21 -7.85
C THR A 422 -5.62 4.66 -9.30
N GLY A 423 -4.47 5.24 -9.63
CA GLY A 423 -4.12 5.56 -11.03
C GLY A 423 -3.58 4.38 -11.83
N THR A 424 -3.34 3.22 -11.22
CA THR A 424 -2.52 2.14 -11.80
C THR A 424 -3.06 0.73 -11.52
N ALA A 425 -4.38 0.52 -11.66
CA ALA A 425 -5.01 -0.77 -11.38
C ALA A 425 -4.93 -1.77 -12.54
N ARG A 426 -4.73 -1.31 -13.78
CA ARG A 426 -4.85 -2.14 -14.98
C ARG A 426 -3.95 -3.37 -14.99
N GLU A 427 -2.71 -3.21 -14.57
CA GLU A 427 -1.70 -4.29 -14.57
C GLU A 427 -1.97 -5.34 -13.50
N ILE A 428 -2.63 -4.95 -12.42
CA ILE A 428 -2.92 -5.82 -11.26
C ILE A 428 -4.39 -6.26 -11.20
N ALA A 429 -5.19 -5.96 -12.24
CA ALA A 429 -6.62 -6.27 -12.28
C ALA A 429 -6.92 -7.77 -12.09
N GLY A 430 -6.06 -8.63 -12.62
CA GLY A 430 -6.15 -10.08 -12.43
C GLY A 430 -5.96 -10.50 -10.97
N GLU A 431 -5.00 -9.89 -10.28
CA GLU A 431 -4.72 -10.16 -8.88
C GLU A 431 -5.80 -9.60 -7.96
N LEU A 432 -6.25 -8.36 -8.18
CA LEU A 432 -7.38 -7.76 -7.47
C LEU A 432 -8.66 -8.60 -7.59
N ARG A 433 -8.92 -9.17 -8.77
CA ARG A 433 -10.07 -10.03 -8.98
C ARG A 433 -9.92 -11.40 -8.30
N SER A 434 -8.74 -12.03 -8.37
CA SER A 434 -8.53 -13.37 -7.83
C SER A 434 -8.49 -13.38 -6.30
N ILE A 435 -7.83 -12.38 -5.68
CA ILE A 435 -7.64 -12.31 -4.22
C ILE A 435 -8.85 -11.64 -3.56
N TYR A 436 -9.22 -10.43 -4.01
CA TYR A 436 -10.22 -9.57 -3.34
C TYR A 436 -11.59 -9.60 -4.01
N ARG A 437 -11.74 -10.31 -5.15
CA ARG A 437 -12.95 -10.33 -5.99
C ARG A 437 -13.35 -8.94 -6.54
N LEU A 438 -12.41 -8.02 -6.59
CA LEU A 438 -12.62 -6.67 -7.07
C LEU A 438 -12.52 -6.60 -8.61
N LYS A 439 -13.49 -5.94 -9.24
CA LYS A 439 -13.45 -5.60 -10.66
C LYS A 439 -12.85 -4.21 -10.81
N VAL A 440 -12.05 -4.02 -11.86
CA VAL A 440 -11.43 -2.73 -12.17
C VAL A 440 -12.18 -2.06 -13.31
N VAL A 441 -12.55 -0.79 -13.12
CA VAL A 441 -13.17 0.07 -14.12
C VAL A 441 -12.26 1.26 -14.37
N SER A 442 -11.80 1.44 -15.60
CA SER A 442 -10.99 2.62 -15.97
C SER A 442 -11.92 3.79 -16.25
N ILE A 443 -11.71 4.89 -15.55
CA ILE A 443 -12.46 6.15 -15.67
C ILE A 443 -11.66 7.10 -16.56
N PRO A 444 -12.28 7.72 -17.57
CA PRO A 444 -11.59 8.72 -18.40
C PRO A 444 -11.22 9.95 -17.56
N THR A 445 -10.21 10.68 -18.02
CA THR A 445 -9.84 11.97 -17.42
C THR A 445 -10.86 13.04 -17.78
N ASN A 446 -11.06 14.02 -16.86
CA ASN A 446 -11.98 15.15 -17.11
C ASN A 446 -11.54 16.02 -18.28
N ARG A 447 -10.23 16.21 -18.46
CA ARG A 447 -9.62 16.90 -19.60
C ARG A 447 -8.63 15.98 -20.31
N PRO A 448 -8.44 16.13 -21.63
CA PRO A 448 -7.47 15.34 -22.38
C PRO A 448 -6.06 15.45 -21.80
N LEU A 449 -5.35 14.33 -21.68
CA LEU A 449 -3.96 14.31 -21.20
C LEU A 449 -3.02 14.98 -22.23
N ARG A 450 -2.23 15.94 -21.76
CA ARG A 450 -1.21 16.64 -22.55
C ARG A 450 0.22 16.26 -22.16
N ARG A 451 0.37 15.18 -21.40
CA ARG A 451 1.67 14.62 -21.02
C ARG A 451 2.35 13.99 -22.23
N ARG A 452 3.63 14.34 -22.44
CA ARG A 452 4.47 13.74 -23.50
C ARG A 452 5.51 12.84 -22.86
N TYR A 453 5.56 11.58 -23.29
CA TYR A 453 6.60 10.64 -22.93
C TYR A 453 7.77 10.79 -23.90
N LEU A 454 8.92 11.23 -23.40
CA LEU A 454 10.14 11.27 -24.18
C LEU A 454 10.77 9.87 -24.22
N PRO A 455 11.57 9.55 -25.25
CA PRO A 455 12.26 8.27 -25.34
C PRO A 455 13.19 8.05 -24.16
N ASP A 456 13.18 6.82 -23.60
CA ASP A 456 14.12 6.42 -22.57
C ASP A 456 15.56 6.49 -23.10
N ARG A 457 16.49 6.93 -22.24
CA ARG A 457 17.93 6.92 -22.52
C ARG A 457 18.57 5.82 -21.71
N ILE A 458 19.34 4.98 -22.37
CA ILE A 458 19.92 3.77 -21.78
C ILE A 458 21.43 3.85 -21.91
N TYR A 459 22.10 3.73 -20.77
CA TYR A 459 23.55 3.83 -20.63
C TYR A 459 24.16 2.49 -20.28
N SER A 460 25.38 2.25 -20.73
CA SER A 460 26.11 1.02 -20.40
C SER A 460 26.64 1.05 -18.97
N ILE A 461 27.01 2.24 -18.50
CA ILE A 461 27.69 2.49 -17.22
C ILE A 461 26.86 3.49 -16.39
N GLY A 462 26.89 3.30 -15.06
CA GLY A 462 26.13 4.14 -14.12
C GLY A 462 26.59 5.61 -14.14
N ASP A 463 27.91 5.84 -14.19
CA ASP A 463 28.47 7.20 -14.16
C ASP A 463 27.99 8.04 -15.36
N GLU A 464 28.00 7.47 -16.57
CA GLU A 464 27.47 8.14 -17.77
C GLU A 464 25.99 8.54 -17.61
N LYS A 465 25.20 7.69 -16.97
CA LYS A 465 23.80 7.96 -16.64
C LYS A 465 23.67 9.18 -15.71
N TRP A 466 24.48 9.20 -14.65
CA TRP A 466 24.43 10.28 -13.66
C TRP A 466 24.86 11.64 -14.23
N GLU A 467 25.91 11.67 -15.01
CA GLU A 467 26.35 12.89 -15.71
C GLU A 467 25.27 13.40 -16.69
N ALA A 468 24.68 12.48 -17.46
CA ALA A 468 23.59 12.82 -18.36
C ALA A 468 22.34 13.32 -17.63
N ALA A 469 22.05 12.76 -16.43
CA ALA A 469 20.95 13.21 -15.59
C ALA A 469 21.16 14.65 -15.11
N VAL A 470 22.35 14.98 -14.57
CA VAL A 470 22.66 16.34 -14.13
C VAL A 470 22.58 17.33 -15.30
N LYS A 471 23.16 16.98 -16.46
CA LYS A 471 23.07 17.80 -17.67
C LYS A 471 21.62 18.06 -18.08
N ARG A 472 20.79 17.02 -18.07
CA ARG A 472 19.37 17.12 -18.44
C ARG A 472 18.58 18.01 -17.48
N VAL A 473 18.81 17.87 -16.18
CA VAL A 473 18.22 18.75 -15.16
C VAL A 473 18.64 20.21 -15.39
N SER A 474 19.93 20.46 -15.64
CA SER A 474 20.44 21.81 -15.95
C SER A 474 19.77 22.40 -17.20
N ASP A 475 19.59 21.62 -18.26
CA ASP A 475 18.96 22.09 -19.49
C ASP A 475 17.49 22.48 -19.28
N MET A 476 16.73 21.71 -18.49
CA MET A 476 15.35 22.03 -18.13
C MET A 476 15.25 23.24 -17.20
N HIS A 477 16.12 23.31 -16.21
CA HIS A 477 16.21 24.45 -15.30
C HIS A 477 16.50 25.77 -16.03
N ARG A 478 17.45 25.77 -16.97
CA ARG A 478 17.73 26.96 -17.82
C ARG A 478 16.55 27.41 -18.65
N GLN A 479 15.63 26.50 -19.00
CA GLN A 479 14.36 26.82 -19.67
C GLN A 479 13.30 27.35 -18.68
N GLY A 480 13.62 27.48 -17.39
CA GLY A 480 12.69 27.87 -16.34
C GLY A 480 11.64 26.81 -16.02
N ARG A 481 11.85 25.58 -16.46
CA ARG A 481 10.92 24.48 -16.16
C ARG A 481 11.24 23.86 -14.80
N PRO A 482 10.23 23.55 -13.98
CA PRO A 482 10.44 22.75 -12.80
C PRO A 482 10.78 21.31 -13.17
N VAL A 483 11.66 20.69 -12.38
CA VAL A 483 12.12 19.30 -12.59
C VAL A 483 11.90 18.48 -11.32
N LEU A 484 11.22 17.36 -11.47
CA LEU A 484 11.10 16.33 -10.44
C LEU A 484 11.92 15.11 -10.87
N VAL A 485 12.95 14.78 -10.09
CA VAL A 485 13.77 13.59 -10.32
C VAL A 485 13.39 12.50 -9.34
N GLY A 486 12.94 11.37 -9.86
CA GLY A 486 12.63 10.18 -9.07
C GLY A 486 13.85 9.26 -8.98
N THR A 487 14.27 8.92 -7.77
CA THR A 487 15.30 7.92 -7.47
C THR A 487 14.68 6.72 -6.75
N ARG A 488 15.33 5.57 -6.78
CA ARG A 488 14.82 4.36 -6.15
C ARG A 488 15.22 4.24 -4.67
N SER A 489 16.41 4.72 -4.32
CA SER A 489 16.96 4.62 -2.96
C SER A 489 17.37 5.99 -2.41
N VAL A 490 17.54 6.05 -1.09
CA VAL A 490 18.09 7.23 -0.42
C VAL A 490 19.53 7.49 -0.89
N GLU A 491 20.34 6.43 -1.01
CA GLU A 491 21.71 6.50 -1.51
C GLU A 491 21.77 7.11 -2.92
N ALA A 492 20.93 6.67 -3.85
CA ALA A 492 20.83 7.24 -5.19
C ALA A 492 20.43 8.72 -5.17
N SER A 493 19.55 9.13 -4.25
CA SER A 493 19.13 10.52 -4.09
C SER A 493 20.26 11.41 -3.54
N GLU A 494 21.01 10.90 -2.58
CA GLU A 494 22.16 11.59 -1.99
C GLU A 494 23.32 11.69 -2.99
N HIS A 495 23.60 10.62 -3.73
CA HIS A 495 24.59 10.61 -4.80
C HIS A 495 24.29 11.68 -5.86
N LEU A 496 23.05 11.70 -6.37
CA LEU A 496 22.61 12.69 -7.34
C LEU A 496 22.65 14.11 -6.77
N SER A 497 22.25 14.29 -5.52
CA SER A 497 22.33 15.57 -4.81
C SER A 497 23.77 16.09 -4.75
N GLY A 498 24.73 15.23 -4.41
CA GLY A 498 26.16 15.59 -4.41
C GLY A 498 26.68 16.03 -5.79
N LEU A 499 26.22 15.35 -6.87
CA LEU A 499 26.59 15.74 -8.23
C LEU A 499 25.96 17.08 -8.64
N MET A 500 24.70 17.33 -8.29
CA MET A 500 24.03 18.61 -8.56
C MET A 500 24.67 19.77 -7.78
N THR A 501 25.05 19.56 -6.53
CA THR A 501 25.75 20.57 -5.70
C THR A 501 27.11 20.95 -6.33
N ARG A 502 27.87 19.98 -6.79
CA ARG A 502 29.11 20.19 -7.53
C ARG A 502 28.88 20.93 -8.85
N GLY A 503 27.74 20.70 -9.49
CA GLY A 503 27.31 21.41 -10.70
C GLY A 503 26.68 22.80 -10.45
N GLY A 504 26.63 23.28 -9.20
CA GLY A 504 26.07 24.59 -8.85
C GLY A 504 24.54 24.67 -8.99
N LEU A 505 23.82 23.54 -9.03
CA LEU A 505 22.37 23.49 -9.18
C LEU A 505 21.70 23.48 -7.80
N SER A 506 20.95 24.57 -7.49
CA SER A 506 20.12 24.62 -6.27
C SER A 506 18.96 23.66 -6.38
N HIS A 507 18.83 22.75 -5.42
CA HIS A 507 17.81 21.71 -5.43
C HIS A 507 17.35 21.36 -4.00
N ARG A 508 16.21 20.68 -3.89
CA ARG A 508 15.72 20.09 -2.64
C ARG A 508 15.68 18.57 -2.76
N VAL A 509 16.06 17.87 -1.68
CA VAL A 509 16.04 16.41 -1.60
C VAL A 509 14.96 15.99 -0.60
N LEU A 510 14.12 15.07 -1.03
CA LEU A 510 13.09 14.44 -0.22
C LEU A 510 13.52 13.03 0.13
N ASN A 511 13.96 12.87 1.35
CA ASN A 511 14.22 11.56 1.94
C ASN A 511 13.03 11.22 2.84
N ALA A 512 12.42 10.07 2.67
CA ALA A 512 11.19 9.60 3.33
C ALA A 512 11.24 9.58 4.89
N ARG A 513 11.65 10.67 5.52
CA ARG A 513 11.83 10.78 6.98
C ARG A 513 10.69 11.51 7.69
N GLN A 514 9.98 12.43 7.00
CA GLN A 514 8.95 13.28 7.62
C GLN A 514 7.81 13.56 6.63
N ASP A 515 6.67 12.90 6.78
CA ASP A 515 5.53 12.95 5.84
C ASP A 515 4.98 14.38 5.61
N LYS A 516 4.98 15.24 6.64
CA LYS A 516 4.45 16.60 6.53
C LYS A 516 5.37 17.52 5.72
N GLU A 517 6.66 17.53 6.03
CA GLU A 517 7.64 18.33 5.29
C GLU A 517 7.75 17.87 3.83
N GLU A 518 7.62 16.56 3.57
CA GLU A 518 7.57 16.01 2.23
C GLU A 518 6.40 16.58 1.41
N ALA A 519 5.23 16.69 2.01
CA ALA A 519 4.04 17.20 1.33
C ALA A 519 4.19 18.68 0.96
N GLU A 520 4.79 19.49 1.83
CA GLU A 520 5.05 20.92 1.59
C GLU A 520 6.07 21.12 0.46
N ILE A 521 7.18 20.37 0.49
CA ILE A 521 8.21 20.45 -0.54
C ILE A 521 7.68 19.99 -1.91
N ILE A 522 6.87 18.93 -1.94
CA ILE A 522 6.25 18.46 -3.18
C ILE A 522 5.24 19.46 -3.73
N ALA A 523 4.47 20.11 -2.88
CA ALA A 523 3.54 21.16 -3.33
C ALA A 523 4.27 22.31 -4.03
N GLU A 524 5.49 22.67 -3.58
CA GLU A 524 6.34 23.68 -4.20
C GLU A 524 7.11 23.18 -5.44
N ALA A 525 7.20 21.87 -5.68
CA ALA A 525 7.96 21.31 -6.78
C ALA A 525 7.51 21.74 -8.18
N GLY A 526 6.31 22.33 -8.30
CA GLY A 526 5.76 22.88 -9.54
C GLY A 526 6.12 24.34 -9.82
N GLN A 527 6.87 25.02 -8.94
CA GLN A 527 7.26 26.41 -9.12
C GLN A 527 8.37 26.55 -10.17
N GLU A 528 8.44 27.70 -10.81
CA GLU A 528 9.40 27.98 -11.87
C GLU A 528 10.85 27.68 -11.46
N GLY A 529 11.56 26.91 -12.28
CA GLY A 529 12.97 26.58 -12.07
C GLY A 529 13.29 25.72 -10.84
N ARG A 530 12.29 25.24 -10.08
CA ARG A 530 12.54 24.37 -8.94
C ARG A 530 13.06 23.00 -9.40
N ILE A 531 14.08 22.51 -8.69
CA ILE A 531 14.59 21.15 -8.85
C ILE A 531 14.31 20.40 -7.56
N THR A 532 13.61 19.28 -7.68
CA THR A 532 13.27 18.41 -6.55
C THR A 532 13.73 16.99 -6.84
N VAL A 533 14.55 16.42 -5.97
CA VAL A 533 14.94 15.01 -6.01
C VAL A 533 14.11 14.29 -4.95
N ALA A 534 13.39 13.25 -5.35
CA ALA A 534 12.51 12.52 -4.45
C ALA A 534 12.75 11.01 -4.57
N THR A 535 12.78 10.30 -3.44
CA THR A 535 12.65 8.85 -3.48
C THR A 535 11.24 8.48 -3.92
N ASN A 536 11.08 7.32 -4.50
CA ASN A 536 9.86 6.89 -5.20
C ASN A 536 8.55 7.06 -4.42
N MET A 537 8.59 6.89 -3.12
CA MET A 537 7.39 6.94 -2.26
C MET A 537 7.15 8.33 -1.64
N ALA A 538 8.11 9.24 -1.76
CA ALA A 538 8.00 10.57 -1.17
C ALA A 538 6.89 11.41 -1.83
N GLY A 539 6.10 12.10 -1.00
CA GLY A 539 5.02 12.96 -1.44
C GLY A 539 3.85 12.25 -2.16
N ARG A 540 3.67 10.93 -1.97
CA ARG A 540 2.51 10.21 -2.51
C ARG A 540 1.21 10.77 -1.94
N GLY A 541 0.17 10.89 -2.78
CA GLY A 541 -1.10 11.51 -2.40
C GLY A 541 -1.08 13.05 -2.35
N THR A 542 0.07 13.70 -2.62
CA THR A 542 0.18 15.15 -2.70
C THR A 542 0.14 15.61 -4.15
N ASP A 543 -0.64 16.66 -4.42
CA ASP A 543 -0.75 17.26 -5.75
C ASP A 543 0.36 18.31 -5.97
N ILE A 544 0.91 18.36 -7.20
CA ILE A 544 1.89 19.35 -7.62
C ILE A 544 1.18 20.39 -8.47
N ARG A 545 1.02 21.58 -7.92
CA ARG A 545 0.41 22.71 -8.66
C ARG A 545 1.50 23.48 -9.40
N LEU A 546 1.23 23.76 -10.68
CA LEU A 546 2.18 24.53 -11.49
C LEU A 546 2.10 26.01 -11.11
N GLY A 547 3.28 26.62 -10.96
CA GLY A 547 3.40 28.07 -10.74
C GLY A 547 3.00 28.90 -11.96
N ALA A 548 2.86 30.20 -11.77
CA ALA A 548 2.54 31.12 -12.84
C ALA A 548 3.60 31.05 -13.95
N GLY A 549 3.16 31.02 -15.22
CA GLY A 549 4.07 30.97 -16.37
C GLY A 549 4.69 29.60 -16.70
N VAL A 550 4.59 28.61 -15.82
CA VAL A 550 5.19 27.27 -16.03
C VAL A 550 4.45 26.49 -17.15
N VAL A 551 3.15 26.69 -17.26
CA VAL A 551 2.33 26.04 -18.30
C VAL A 551 2.82 26.42 -19.70
N GLN A 552 3.15 27.69 -19.93
CA GLN A 552 3.68 28.22 -21.20
C GLN A 552 5.07 27.67 -21.53
N LYS A 553 5.87 27.34 -20.50
CA LYS A 553 7.21 26.75 -20.63
C LYS A 553 7.17 25.23 -20.87
N GLY A 554 5.98 24.62 -20.95
CA GLY A 554 5.80 23.18 -21.20
C GLY A 554 5.60 22.33 -19.93
N GLY A 555 5.34 22.99 -18.79
CA GLY A 555 4.96 22.33 -17.52
C GLY A 555 6.10 21.58 -16.83
N LEU A 556 5.74 20.78 -15.83
CA LEU A 556 6.67 19.97 -15.03
C LEU A 556 7.36 18.91 -15.89
N HIS A 557 8.69 18.81 -15.73
CA HIS A 557 9.48 17.72 -16.29
C HIS A 557 9.74 16.67 -15.21
N VAL A 558 9.37 15.41 -15.45
CA VAL A 558 9.59 14.29 -14.53
C VAL A 558 10.62 13.34 -15.12
N MET A 559 11.66 13.07 -14.37
CA MET A 559 12.76 12.20 -14.78
C MET A 559 12.90 11.04 -13.79
N ALA A 560 12.92 9.80 -14.28
CA ALA A 560 13.28 8.63 -13.50
C ALA A 560 14.75 8.29 -13.75
N THR A 561 15.55 8.10 -12.71
CA THR A 561 16.95 7.67 -12.84
C THR A 561 17.13 6.16 -12.82
N GLU A 562 16.06 5.43 -12.48
CA GLU A 562 16.00 3.98 -12.48
C GLU A 562 14.59 3.51 -12.79
N ARG A 563 14.45 2.28 -13.30
CA ARG A 563 13.16 1.62 -13.42
C ARG A 563 12.84 0.85 -12.15
N HIS A 564 11.57 0.92 -11.73
CA HIS A 564 11.07 0.14 -10.60
C HIS A 564 10.76 -1.31 -11.01
N GLU A 565 10.61 -2.17 -10.03
CA GLU A 565 10.24 -3.57 -10.23
C GLU A 565 8.84 -3.76 -10.85
N ALA A 566 7.98 -2.76 -10.73
CA ALA A 566 6.65 -2.76 -11.33
C ALA A 566 6.43 -1.51 -12.20
N ARG A 567 5.97 -1.70 -13.44
CA ARG A 567 5.67 -0.60 -14.39
C ARG A 567 4.66 0.41 -13.85
N ARG A 568 3.74 -0.05 -13.01
CA ARG A 568 2.73 0.83 -12.40
C ARG A 568 3.36 1.91 -11.51
N ILE A 569 4.47 1.59 -10.82
CA ILE A 569 5.20 2.55 -9.98
C ILE A 569 5.87 3.61 -10.87
N ASP A 570 6.48 3.21 -11.99
CA ASP A 570 6.99 4.16 -12.97
C ASP A 570 5.87 5.06 -13.52
N ARG A 571 4.67 4.49 -13.79
CA ARG A 571 3.50 5.27 -14.23
C ARG A 571 3.03 6.27 -13.17
N GLN A 572 3.09 5.92 -11.89
CA GLN A 572 2.75 6.85 -10.80
C GLN A 572 3.73 8.01 -10.74
N LEU A 573 5.03 7.74 -10.88
CA LEU A 573 6.04 8.78 -10.95
C LEU A 573 5.79 9.70 -12.15
N PHE A 574 5.66 9.16 -13.34
CA PHE A 574 5.37 9.94 -14.56
C PHE A 574 4.00 10.63 -14.51
N GLY A 575 3.05 10.07 -13.75
CA GLY A 575 1.75 10.66 -13.47
C GLY A 575 1.81 11.93 -12.61
N ARG A 576 3.00 12.30 -12.11
CA ARG A 576 3.19 13.55 -11.37
C ARG A 576 3.12 14.78 -12.27
N CYS A 577 3.42 14.68 -13.58
CA CYS A 577 3.25 15.76 -14.55
C CYS A 577 2.05 15.56 -15.45
N GLY A 578 1.62 16.63 -16.13
CA GLY A 578 0.52 16.60 -17.10
C GLY A 578 -0.82 16.26 -16.47
N ARG A 579 -1.15 16.86 -15.33
CA ARG A 579 -2.41 16.67 -14.59
C ARG A 579 -3.45 17.67 -15.06
N GLN A 580 -4.73 17.32 -14.96
CA GLN A 580 -5.87 18.19 -15.25
C GLN A 580 -5.79 18.94 -16.61
N GLY A 581 -5.16 18.32 -17.60
CA GLY A 581 -4.97 18.91 -18.94
C GLY A 581 -3.76 19.84 -19.06
N ASP A 582 -2.94 19.99 -18.03
CA ASP A 582 -1.69 20.74 -18.10
C ASP A 582 -0.65 20.01 -18.96
N PRO A 583 0.24 20.75 -19.63
CA PRO A 583 1.37 20.14 -20.33
C PRO A 583 2.38 19.59 -19.32
N GLY A 584 3.14 18.60 -19.76
CA GLY A 584 4.23 18.01 -18.98
C GLY A 584 5.03 17.04 -19.81
N THR A 585 6.26 16.77 -19.40
CA THR A 585 7.12 15.78 -20.07
C THR A 585 7.70 14.81 -19.07
N SER A 586 7.89 13.57 -19.49
CA SER A 586 8.55 12.56 -18.67
C SER A 586 9.49 11.71 -19.49
N GLU A 587 10.60 11.29 -18.87
CA GLU A 587 11.60 10.38 -19.46
C GLU A 587 12.27 9.53 -18.37
N ALA A 588 12.95 8.45 -18.79
CA ALA A 588 13.81 7.68 -17.92
C ALA A 588 15.24 7.66 -18.45
N LEU A 589 16.19 7.84 -17.54
CA LEU A 589 17.61 7.68 -17.77
C LEU A 589 18.05 6.47 -16.94
N VAL A 590 18.41 5.37 -17.58
CA VAL A 590 18.66 4.08 -16.94
C VAL A 590 19.97 3.47 -17.38
N SER A 591 20.56 2.61 -16.55
CA SER A 591 21.83 1.93 -16.85
C SER A 591 21.66 0.41 -16.78
N LEU A 592 22.49 -0.32 -17.52
CA LEU A 592 22.59 -1.76 -17.40
C LEU A 592 23.14 -2.23 -16.04
N GLU A 593 23.71 -1.31 -15.26
CA GLU A 593 24.20 -1.55 -13.91
C GLU A 593 23.13 -1.35 -12.84
N ASP A 594 21.98 -0.77 -13.22
CA ASP A 594 20.86 -0.58 -12.28
C ASP A 594 20.45 -1.91 -11.62
N GLU A 595 20.07 -1.86 -10.35
CA GLU A 595 19.77 -3.04 -9.53
C GLU A 595 18.72 -3.96 -10.18
N LEU A 596 17.69 -3.40 -10.81
CA LEU A 596 16.67 -4.17 -11.50
C LEU A 596 17.26 -5.09 -12.58
N VAL A 597 18.17 -4.55 -13.41
CA VAL A 597 18.80 -5.32 -14.48
C VAL A 597 19.85 -6.27 -13.91
N SER A 598 20.62 -5.85 -12.92
CA SER A 598 21.65 -6.67 -12.30
C SER A 598 21.08 -7.89 -11.60
N THR A 599 19.87 -7.79 -11.04
CA THR A 599 19.21 -8.86 -10.29
C THR A 599 18.45 -9.84 -11.21
N TYR A 600 17.72 -9.33 -12.21
CA TYR A 600 16.78 -10.14 -12.98
C TYR A 600 17.26 -10.51 -14.39
N VAL A 601 18.41 -10.00 -14.84
CA VAL A 601 18.98 -10.30 -16.17
C VAL A 601 20.34 -10.98 -16.02
N SER A 602 20.52 -12.10 -16.69
CA SER A 602 21.77 -12.85 -16.63
C SER A 602 22.98 -12.07 -17.17
N LYS A 603 24.15 -12.29 -16.57
CA LYS A 603 25.41 -11.62 -16.96
C LYS A 603 25.74 -11.68 -18.46
N PRO A 604 25.57 -12.84 -19.18
CA PRO A 604 25.85 -12.91 -20.60
C PRO A 604 24.94 -11.96 -21.42
N VAL A 605 23.65 -11.92 -21.11
CA VAL A 605 22.69 -11.05 -21.82
C VAL A 605 23.02 -9.57 -21.61
N ARG A 606 23.42 -9.20 -20.40
CA ARG A 606 23.88 -7.82 -20.09
C ARG A 606 25.12 -7.44 -20.87
N ARG A 607 26.10 -8.35 -21.02
CA ARG A 607 27.32 -8.11 -21.81
C ARG A 607 26.99 -7.87 -23.29
N VAL A 608 26.14 -8.67 -23.88
CA VAL A 608 25.70 -8.50 -25.27
C VAL A 608 25.01 -7.17 -25.45
N ALA A 609 24.11 -6.81 -24.52
CA ALA A 609 23.43 -5.52 -24.55
C ALA A 609 24.39 -4.32 -24.41
N ALA A 610 25.39 -4.43 -23.51
CA ALA A 610 26.40 -3.39 -23.35
C ALA A 610 27.22 -3.15 -24.63
N VAL A 611 27.60 -4.21 -25.34
CA VAL A 611 28.29 -4.09 -26.65
C VAL A 611 27.40 -3.41 -27.69
N ALA A 612 26.10 -3.75 -27.71
CA ALA A 612 25.16 -3.15 -28.64
C ALA A 612 24.94 -1.64 -28.35
N LEU A 613 24.88 -1.24 -27.07
CA LEU A 613 24.73 0.16 -26.65
C LEU A 613 25.97 1.01 -26.94
N ARG A 614 27.17 0.46 -26.85
CA ARG A 614 28.41 1.18 -27.19
C ARG A 614 28.52 1.55 -28.67
N LYS A 615 27.77 0.89 -29.56
CA LYS A 615 27.75 1.19 -31.00
C LYS A 615 26.88 2.39 -31.38
N GLY A 616 26.25 3.08 -30.41
CA GLY A 616 25.52 4.33 -30.57
C GLY A 616 24.05 4.27 -30.16
N ASP A 617 23.45 5.43 -29.96
CA ASP A 617 22.04 5.66 -29.53
C ASP A 617 20.98 5.28 -30.61
N GLY A 618 21.29 4.35 -31.48
CA GLY A 618 20.44 3.92 -32.59
C GLY A 618 19.13 3.25 -32.13
N PHE A 619 18.17 3.11 -33.06
CA PHE A 619 16.87 2.44 -32.84
C PHE A 619 17.03 1.04 -32.22
N ALA A 620 18.04 0.27 -32.64
CA ALA A 620 18.32 -1.07 -32.13
C ALA A 620 18.69 -1.06 -30.64
N ALA A 621 19.51 -0.11 -30.18
CA ALA A 621 19.91 0.04 -28.80
C ALA A 621 18.72 0.33 -27.89
N ARG A 622 17.85 1.25 -28.29
CA ARG A 622 16.59 1.57 -27.57
C ARG A 622 15.65 0.38 -27.51
N TRP A 623 15.53 -0.39 -28.58
CA TRP A 623 14.66 -1.57 -28.65
C TRP A 623 15.18 -2.69 -27.74
N ILE A 624 16.48 -2.97 -27.77
CA ILE A 624 17.13 -3.95 -26.87
C ILE A 624 16.92 -3.55 -25.40
N GLY A 625 17.15 -2.29 -25.07
CA GLY A 625 16.93 -1.82 -23.70
C GLY A 625 15.48 -1.94 -23.27
N LYS A 626 14.52 -1.55 -24.10
CA LYS A 626 13.08 -1.69 -23.78
C LYS A 626 12.69 -3.14 -23.51
N ILE A 627 13.21 -4.10 -24.28
CA ILE A 627 12.96 -5.52 -24.05
C ILE A 627 13.61 -5.95 -22.71
N LEU A 628 14.85 -5.54 -22.47
CA LEU A 628 15.62 -5.93 -21.32
C LEU A 628 15.00 -5.48 -20.00
N PHE A 629 14.72 -4.17 -19.89
CA PHE A 629 14.03 -3.61 -18.74
C PHE A 629 12.60 -4.17 -18.61
N GLY A 630 11.89 -4.34 -19.73
CA GLY A 630 10.56 -4.94 -19.74
C GLY A 630 10.54 -6.38 -19.24
N SER A 631 11.53 -7.20 -19.62
CA SER A 631 11.67 -8.59 -19.16
C SER A 631 12.07 -8.66 -17.67
N ALA A 632 12.96 -7.77 -17.23
CA ALA A 632 13.35 -7.66 -15.83
C ALA A 632 12.14 -7.30 -14.95
N GLN A 633 11.37 -6.28 -15.30
CA GLN A 633 10.14 -5.91 -14.60
C GLN A 633 9.11 -7.04 -14.57
N GLN A 634 8.96 -7.77 -15.68
CA GLN A 634 8.04 -8.90 -15.73
C GLN A 634 8.48 -10.05 -14.81
N SER A 635 9.79 -10.32 -14.74
CA SER A 635 10.37 -11.34 -13.85
C SER A 635 10.19 -10.96 -12.39
N ALA A 636 10.51 -9.71 -12.02
CA ALA A 636 10.27 -9.16 -10.69
C ALA A 636 8.78 -9.25 -10.30
N GLY A 637 7.88 -8.81 -11.19
CA GLY A 637 6.44 -8.86 -10.95
C GLY A 637 5.91 -10.28 -10.74
N ARG A 638 6.42 -11.29 -11.48
CA ARG A 638 6.05 -12.70 -11.29
C ARG A 638 6.54 -13.25 -9.95
N LEU A 639 7.76 -12.90 -9.55
CA LEU A 639 8.31 -13.30 -8.25
C LEU A 639 7.47 -12.74 -7.11
N HIS A 640 7.18 -11.44 -7.13
CA HIS A 640 6.39 -10.79 -6.10
C HIS A 640 4.95 -11.32 -6.03
N ALA A 641 4.32 -11.59 -7.18
CA ALA A 641 2.99 -12.20 -7.22
C ALA A 641 3.00 -13.64 -6.67
N ARG A 642 4.12 -14.38 -6.81
CA ARG A 642 4.30 -15.70 -6.18
C ARG A 642 4.42 -15.54 -4.66
N MET A 643 5.30 -14.66 -4.18
CA MET A 643 5.50 -14.42 -2.74
C MET A 643 4.17 -14.05 -2.04
N ARG A 644 3.35 -13.16 -2.64
CA ARG A 644 2.04 -12.81 -2.06
C ARG A 644 1.07 -13.98 -2.02
N ARG A 645 1.07 -14.85 -3.02
CA ARG A 645 0.23 -16.06 -3.04
C ARG A 645 0.67 -17.07 -2.00
N ASP A 646 1.98 -17.24 -1.85
CA ASP A 646 2.55 -18.18 -0.87
C ASP A 646 2.28 -17.67 0.55
N LEU A 647 2.42 -16.36 0.79
CA LEU A 647 2.04 -15.75 2.07
C LEU A 647 0.57 -16.02 2.41
N LEU A 648 -0.34 -15.79 1.46
CA LEU A 648 -1.77 -16.03 1.67
C LEU A 648 -2.05 -17.51 1.99
N ARG A 649 -1.41 -18.46 1.28
CA ARG A 649 -1.56 -19.90 1.54
C ARG A 649 -1.05 -20.29 2.93
N ILE A 650 0.12 -19.79 3.31
CA ILE A 650 0.69 -20.05 4.64
C ILE A 650 -0.26 -19.51 5.71
N ASP A 651 -0.78 -18.32 5.54
CA ASP A 651 -1.69 -17.67 6.47
C ASP A 651 -3.04 -18.43 6.59
N GLU A 652 -3.59 -18.92 5.46
CA GLU A 652 -4.77 -19.78 5.43
C GLU A 652 -4.51 -21.13 6.13
N GLN A 653 -3.38 -21.78 5.87
CA GLN A 653 -3.02 -23.07 6.50
C GLN A 653 -2.79 -22.95 8.00
N LEU A 654 -2.13 -21.89 8.45
CA LEU A 654 -1.93 -21.63 9.89
C LEU A 654 -3.27 -21.45 10.61
N SER A 655 -4.17 -20.70 10.01
CA SER A 655 -5.52 -20.51 10.55
C SER A 655 -6.30 -21.82 10.67
N ASP A 656 -6.26 -22.67 9.64
CA ASP A 656 -6.93 -23.97 9.67
C ASP A 656 -6.32 -24.89 10.74
N SER A 657 -5.00 -24.88 10.89
CA SER A 657 -4.30 -25.67 11.92
C SER A 657 -4.62 -25.19 13.33
N LEU A 658 -4.66 -23.88 13.56
CA LEU A 658 -5.03 -23.28 14.85
C LEU A 658 -6.50 -23.51 15.18
N ALA A 659 -7.39 -23.42 14.18
CA ALA A 659 -8.81 -23.72 14.36
C ALA A 659 -9.04 -25.21 14.77
N PHE A 660 -8.21 -26.14 14.27
CA PHE A 660 -8.28 -27.56 14.64
C PHE A 660 -7.81 -27.80 16.06
N THR A 661 -6.84 -27.04 16.56
CA THR A 661 -6.33 -27.16 17.95
C THR A 661 -7.15 -26.36 18.97
N GLY A 662 -8.25 -25.72 18.57
CA GLY A 662 -9.05 -24.85 19.45
C GLY A 662 -8.35 -23.52 19.82
N ARG A 663 -7.14 -23.28 19.32
CA ARG A 663 -6.46 -21.99 19.40
C ARG A 663 -6.79 -21.17 18.17
N MET A 664 -7.10 -19.92 18.37
CA MET A 664 -7.45 -19.02 17.26
C MET A 664 -6.29 -18.18 16.74
N GLU A 665 -6.55 -17.63 15.59
CA GLU A 665 -5.70 -16.72 14.81
C GLU A 665 -4.94 -15.71 15.62
#